data_477c4874ca33aa4577f71dbcbd558624
#
_entry.id   477c4874ca33aa4577f71dbcbd558624
#
_cell.length_a   1.000
_cell.length_b   1.000
_cell.length_c   1.000
_cell.angle_alpha   90.00
_cell.angle_beta   90.00
_cell.angle_gamma   90.00
#
_symmetry.space_group_name_H-M   'P 1'
#
loop_
_entity.id
_entity.type
_entity.pdbx_description
1 polymer ?
#
loop_
_entity_poly.entity_id
_entity_poly.type
_entity_poly.pdbx_seq_one_letter_code
_entity_poly.pdbx_strand_id
1 'polypeptide(L)'
;MLAGIGENAGVIDVGQGYAVTFKVESHNHPSYVEPYQGAATGIGGIVRDILAMGARPVAVMDPLRFGPLDAPDTHRVLPGIVAGVGGYGNCLGLPNIGGEAVFDETYLGNPLVNALCVGVLKHEDLHLAKASGVGNQVILYGARTGGDGIGGVSVLASETFDADGPAKRPSVQVGDPFMEKLLIECTLEIFAAGLVAGIQDLGGAGLSCATSELASAGDGGMHVELDRVPLRDSTLAPEEILMSESQERMMAVVEPDDVAAFMAICAKWDVEAVVVGEVTDTGRLEIDWHGERVVDVPPRSVAHDGPTYQRPFARPDWQDALQADAAESLPRPADASELRETVLRLVASPNLCDKSWITDQYDRYVRGNTVLSQPADSGMIRIDEDTNLGVSVSTDCNGRYAKLDPYAGAQLALAESYRNVATGGATPLAVSDCLNFGSPEDPSVMWQFAEACRGLKDACLELGVPVTGGNVSLYNQTGETAILPTPVVAVLGVIEDVTRRTPSSWSAAGETVVLLGETREELSGSEWAHVVHGHLGGRPPALSLEGEKALAALLHEAVGLISSAHDLSDGGLAQALIEASLPSMTGASVSLAGVHEDPFVALFSESTGRVLVTVPESEVGRLTDLAARHGVPAAQLGTTGGDSVDLQGLFDLPLLEVRSTWMATLPAALG
;
A
#
# COMPACT_ATOMS: atom_id res chain seq x y z
N MET A 1 -7.04 -17.51 -7.75
CA MET A 1 -7.37 -16.20 -8.32
C MET A 1 -8.64 -16.32 -9.14
N LEU A 2 -9.63 -15.44 -8.92
CA LEU A 2 -10.93 -15.44 -9.60
C LEU A 2 -10.99 -14.38 -10.72
N ALA A 3 -10.35 -13.24 -10.52
CA ALA A 3 -10.11 -12.22 -11.53
C ALA A 3 -8.67 -11.71 -11.41
N GLY A 4 -8.09 -11.21 -12.49
CA GLY A 4 -6.69 -10.78 -12.53
C GLY A 4 -6.46 -9.67 -13.56
N ILE A 5 -5.31 -9.69 -14.20
CA ILE A 5 -4.87 -8.66 -15.15
C ILE A 5 -5.93 -8.35 -16.21
N GLY A 6 -6.25 -7.07 -16.38
CA GLY A 6 -7.26 -6.57 -17.35
C GLY A 6 -8.58 -6.17 -16.71
N GLU A 7 -8.76 -6.41 -15.42
CA GLU A 7 -9.90 -5.95 -14.62
C GLU A 7 -9.49 -4.80 -13.70
N ASN A 8 -10.47 -4.09 -13.11
CA ASN A 8 -10.21 -2.94 -12.21
C ASN A 8 -9.32 -3.31 -11.02
N ALA A 9 -9.52 -4.50 -10.44
CA ALA A 9 -8.66 -5.06 -9.41
C ALA A 9 -8.64 -6.59 -9.46
N GLY A 10 -7.59 -7.21 -8.91
CA GLY A 10 -7.52 -8.66 -8.79
C GLY A 10 -8.41 -9.19 -7.68
N VAL A 11 -8.97 -10.37 -7.87
CA VAL A 11 -9.86 -11.04 -6.90
C VAL A 11 -9.34 -12.42 -6.55
N ILE A 12 -9.23 -12.71 -5.25
CA ILE A 12 -8.72 -13.99 -4.76
C ILE A 12 -9.71 -14.66 -3.82
N ASP A 13 -9.83 -15.97 -3.95
CA ASP A 13 -10.62 -16.82 -3.05
C ASP A 13 -9.93 -16.91 -1.69
N VAL A 14 -10.67 -16.61 -0.62
CA VAL A 14 -10.20 -16.71 0.77
C VAL A 14 -10.90 -17.81 1.56
N GLY A 15 -11.68 -18.66 0.87
CA GLY A 15 -12.41 -19.77 1.46
C GLY A 15 -13.83 -19.40 1.91
N GLN A 16 -14.58 -20.41 2.31
CA GLN A 16 -15.95 -20.30 2.84
C GLN A 16 -16.94 -19.55 1.93
N GLY A 17 -16.68 -19.51 0.60
CA GLY A 17 -17.48 -18.79 -0.39
C GLY A 17 -17.25 -17.28 -0.43
N TYR A 18 -16.23 -16.79 0.28
CA TYR A 18 -15.78 -15.41 0.23
C TYR A 18 -14.59 -15.22 -0.69
N ALA A 19 -14.56 -14.09 -1.35
CA ALA A 19 -13.42 -13.59 -2.07
C ALA A 19 -13.03 -12.19 -1.58
N VAL A 20 -11.77 -11.83 -1.78
CA VAL A 20 -11.24 -10.52 -1.45
C VAL A 20 -10.61 -9.92 -2.70
N THR A 21 -10.87 -8.66 -2.91
CA THR A 21 -10.17 -7.82 -3.87
C THR A 21 -9.36 -6.79 -3.13
N PHE A 22 -8.15 -6.51 -3.61
CA PHE A 22 -7.32 -5.45 -3.06
C PHE A 22 -6.38 -4.92 -4.14
N LYS A 23 -6.09 -3.64 -4.05
CA LYS A 23 -5.21 -2.96 -5.00
C LYS A 23 -4.55 -1.78 -4.29
N VAL A 24 -3.30 -1.50 -4.66
CA VAL A 24 -2.58 -0.29 -4.27
C VAL A 24 -2.33 0.57 -5.50
N GLU A 25 -2.59 1.87 -5.39
CA GLU A 25 -2.37 2.87 -6.45
C GLU A 25 -1.63 4.09 -5.94
N SER A 26 -0.97 4.80 -6.86
CA SER A 26 -0.29 6.06 -6.60
C SER A 26 -1.18 7.27 -6.93
N HIS A 27 -1.14 8.27 -6.05
CA HIS A 27 -1.74 9.58 -6.27
C HIS A 27 -0.74 10.70 -5.92
N ASN A 28 0.51 10.54 -6.37
CA ASN A 28 1.69 11.31 -5.95
C ASN A 28 1.61 12.79 -6.37
N HIS A 29 1.61 13.05 -7.67
CA HIS A 29 1.66 14.40 -8.23
C HIS A 29 0.44 15.25 -7.85
N PRO A 30 -0.81 14.75 -7.93
CA PRO A 30 -1.97 15.50 -7.44
C PRO A 30 -1.84 15.90 -5.97
N SER A 31 -1.31 15.01 -5.12
CA SER A 31 -1.12 15.25 -3.69
C SER A 31 -0.01 16.27 -3.39
N TYR A 32 0.97 16.43 -4.27
CA TYR A 32 1.94 17.51 -4.17
C TYR A 32 1.35 18.87 -4.48
N VAL A 33 0.51 18.94 -5.53
CA VAL A 33 -0.13 20.19 -6.00
C VAL A 33 -1.18 20.68 -5.01
N GLU A 34 -2.13 19.84 -4.63
CA GLU A 34 -3.21 20.10 -3.67
C GLU A 34 -3.24 18.97 -2.64
N PRO A 35 -2.49 19.06 -1.54
CA PRO A 35 -2.26 17.93 -0.65
C PRO A 35 -3.51 17.26 -0.11
N TYR A 36 -4.50 18.03 0.32
CA TYR A 36 -5.77 17.50 0.82
C TYR A 36 -6.57 16.80 -0.29
N GLN A 37 -6.84 17.51 -1.38
CA GLN A 37 -7.68 16.98 -2.46
C GLN A 37 -7.00 15.84 -3.21
N GLY A 38 -5.69 15.94 -3.46
CA GLY A 38 -4.93 14.88 -4.10
C GLY A 38 -4.95 13.58 -3.30
N ALA A 39 -4.73 13.63 -1.99
CA ALA A 39 -4.78 12.45 -1.13
C ALA A 39 -6.21 11.91 -0.97
N ALA A 40 -7.19 12.80 -0.80
CA ALA A 40 -8.61 12.44 -0.70
C ALA A 40 -9.10 11.66 -1.93
N THR A 41 -8.80 12.18 -3.13
CA THR A 41 -9.20 11.54 -4.39
C THR A 41 -8.41 10.26 -4.70
N GLY A 42 -7.21 10.11 -4.15
CA GLY A 42 -6.47 8.84 -4.16
C GLY A 42 -7.23 7.74 -3.41
N ILE A 43 -7.78 8.05 -2.23
CA ILE A 43 -8.64 7.10 -1.49
C ILE A 43 -9.94 6.84 -2.26
N GLY A 44 -10.59 7.88 -2.82
CA GLY A 44 -11.84 7.72 -3.58
C GLY A 44 -11.67 6.83 -4.83
N GLY A 45 -10.62 7.04 -5.60
CA GLY A 45 -10.33 6.26 -6.81
C GLY A 45 -10.13 4.79 -6.51
N ILE A 46 -9.27 4.46 -5.53
CA ILE A 46 -9.02 3.06 -5.19
C ILE A 46 -10.25 2.35 -4.58
N VAL A 47 -11.12 3.09 -3.88
CA VAL A 47 -12.37 2.56 -3.36
C VAL A 47 -13.34 2.20 -4.50
N ARG A 48 -13.43 3.03 -5.55
CA ARG A 48 -14.29 2.75 -6.70
C ARG A 48 -13.80 1.57 -7.53
N ASP A 49 -12.49 1.39 -7.71
CA ASP A 49 -11.92 0.18 -8.34
C ASP A 49 -12.39 -1.10 -7.64
N ILE A 50 -12.31 -1.10 -6.31
CA ILE A 50 -12.77 -2.21 -5.47
C ILE A 50 -14.28 -2.42 -5.61
N LEU A 51 -15.06 -1.34 -5.60
CA LEU A 51 -16.51 -1.37 -5.74
C LEU A 51 -16.92 -1.93 -7.11
N ALA A 52 -16.23 -1.54 -8.19
CA ALA A 52 -16.51 -2.01 -9.55
C ALA A 52 -16.35 -3.54 -9.71
N MET A 53 -15.57 -4.20 -8.84
CA MET A 53 -15.45 -5.66 -8.81
C MET A 53 -16.65 -6.37 -8.11
N GLY A 54 -17.65 -5.65 -7.62
CA GLY A 54 -18.76 -6.20 -6.84
C GLY A 54 -18.49 -6.27 -5.34
N ALA A 55 -17.35 -5.78 -4.89
CA ALA A 55 -16.93 -5.90 -3.50
C ALA A 55 -17.37 -4.71 -2.65
N ARG A 56 -17.74 -4.97 -1.39
CA ARG A 56 -17.84 -3.92 -0.38
C ARG A 56 -16.45 -3.51 0.09
N PRO A 57 -16.05 -2.23 -0.04
CA PRO A 57 -14.84 -1.74 0.60
C PRO A 57 -14.94 -1.89 2.13
N VAL A 58 -13.87 -2.39 2.76
CA VAL A 58 -13.88 -2.72 4.20
C VAL A 58 -12.70 -2.18 4.98
N ALA A 59 -11.59 -1.83 4.32
CA ALA A 59 -10.42 -1.21 4.94
C ALA A 59 -9.57 -0.48 3.90
N VAL A 60 -8.78 0.49 4.37
CA VAL A 60 -7.76 1.20 3.58
C VAL A 60 -6.42 1.19 4.29
N MET A 61 -5.34 1.44 3.53
CA MET A 61 -3.96 1.67 4.00
C MET A 61 -3.31 2.77 3.16
N ASP A 62 -2.29 3.44 3.70
CA ASP A 62 -1.62 4.56 3.05
C ASP A 62 -0.08 4.51 3.21
N PRO A 63 0.64 3.80 2.35
CA PRO A 63 2.10 3.90 2.31
C PRO A 63 2.53 5.27 1.76
N LEU A 64 3.11 6.10 2.64
CA LEU A 64 3.47 7.49 2.38
C LEU A 64 4.98 7.70 2.40
N ARG A 65 5.50 8.59 1.53
CA ARG A 65 6.89 9.02 1.53
C ARG A 65 6.97 10.54 1.40
N PHE A 66 7.84 11.14 2.20
CA PHE A 66 8.02 12.59 2.28
C PHE A 66 9.50 12.98 2.24
N GLY A 67 9.78 14.22 1.86
CA GLY A 67 11.08 14.84 2.09
C GLY A 67 11.45 14.90 3.58
N PRO A 68 12.64 15.42 3.94
CA PRO A 68 13.06 15.56 5.33
C PRO A 68 11.99 16.22 6.19
N LEU A 69 11.82 15.74 7.42
CA LEU A 69 10.75 16.21 8.31
C LEU A 69 10.87 17.70 8.67
N ASP A 70 12.08 18.25 8.67
CA ASP A 70 12.37 19.67 8.96
C ASP A 70 12.27 20.58 7.72
N ALA A 71 12.04 20.02 6.53
CA ALA A 71 11.92 20.80 5.31
C ALA A 71 10.59 21.59 5.26
N PRO A 72 10.61 22.89 4.90
CA PRO A 72 9.39 23.69 4.81
C PRO A 72 8.33 23.11 3.86
N ASP A 73 8.75 22.45 2.77
CA ASP A 73 7.83 21.82 1.83
C ASP A 73 7.15 20.59 2.44
N THR A 74 7.86 19.79 3.24
CA THR A 74 7.25 18.67 3.99
C THR A 74 6.19 19.18 4.98
N HIS A 75 6.46 20.29 5.67
CA HIS A 75 5.47 20.96 6.54
C HIS A 75 4.25 21.49 5.78
N ARG A 76 4.39 21.81 4.49
CA ARG A 76 3.27 22.22 3.62
C ARG A 76 2.41 21.03 3.22
N VAL A 77 3.04 19.93 2.81
CA VAL A 77 2.32 18.82 2.15
C VAL A 77 1.81 17.76 3.13
N LEU A 78 2.61 17.35 4.11
CA LEU A 78 2.29 16.22 4.98
C LEU A 78 0.98 16.41 5.76
N PRO A 79 0.73 17.54 6.47
CA PRO A 79 -0.53 17.71 7.19
C PRO A 79 -1.76 17.67 6.28
N GLY A 80 -1.65 18.25 5.08
CA GLY A 80 -2.74 18.24 4.10
C GLY A 80 -3.01 16.84 3.55
N ILE A 81 -1.97 16.06 3.26
CA ILE A 81 -2.08 14.68 2.77
C ILE A 81 -2.75 13.80 3.83
N VAL A 82 -2.26 13.83 5.08
CA VAL A 82 -2.85 13.05 6.18
C VAL A 82 -4.31 13.44 6.43
N ALA A 83 -4.61 14.74 6.43
CA ALA A 83 -5.98 15.22 6.56
C ALA A 83 -6.88 14.81 5.38
N GLY A 84 -6.35 14.71 4.16
CA GLY A 84 -7.07 14.26 2.98
C GLY A 84 -7.40 12.77 3.06
N VAL A 85 -6.43 11.92 3.40
CA VAL A 85 -6.62 10.48 3.63
C VAL A 85 -7.67 10.25 4.72
N GLY A 86 -7.47 10.86 5.90
CA GLY A 86 -8.40 10.73 7.02
C GLY A 86 -9.77 11.30 6.74
N GLY A 87 -9.84 12.51 6.16
CA GLY A 87 -11.11 13.19 5.87
C GLY A 87 -11.98 12.41 4.90
N TYR A 88 -11.39 11.76 3.90
CA TYR A 88 -12.15 10.94 2.96
C TYR A 88 -12.49 9.57 3.56
N GLY A 89 -11.51 8.82 4.04
CA GLY A 89 -11.71 7.46 4.57
C GLY A 89 -12.66 7.42 5.77
N ASN A 90 -12.54 8.35 6.72
CA ASN A 90 -13.39 8.45 7.89
C ASN A 90 -14.86 8.71 7.50
N CYS A 91 -15.10 9.61 6.51
CA CYS A 91 -16.47 9.86 6.02
C CYS A 91 -17.10 8.63 5.35
N LEU A 92 -16.30 7.79 4.69
CA LEU A 92 -16.77 6.53 4.13
C LEU A 92 -17.07 5.47 5.21
N GLY A 93 -16.55 5.65 6.42
CA GLY A 93 -16.59 4.65 7.48
C GLY A 93 -15.67 3.48 7.17
N LEU A 94 -14.53 3.74 6.56
CA LEU A 94 -13.49 2.74 6.27
C LEU A 94 -12.36 2.87 7.29
N PRO A 95 -12.03 1.79 8.04
CA PRO A 95 -10.89 1.80 8.93
C PRO A 95 -9.60 1.87 8.12
N ASN A 96 -8.69 2.78 8.50
CA ASN A 96 -7.31 2.75 8.05
C ASN A 96 -6.52 1.84 8.99
N ILE A 97 -6.08 0.69 8.48
CA ILE A 97 -5.53 -0.39 9.31
C ILE A 97 -4.01 -0.52 9.23
N GLY A 98 -3.35 0.28 8.38
CA GLY A 98 -1.91 0.19 8.19
C GLY A 98 -1.38 1.22 7.21
N GLY A 99 -0.22 0.94 6.67
CA GLY A 99 0.57 1.83 5.85
C GLY A 99 1.87 2.20 6.55
N GLU A 100 2.62 3.09 5.96
CA GLU A 100 3.90 3.54 6.49
C GLU A 100 4.13 5.03 6.19
N ALA A 101 5.03 5.66 6.93
CA ALA A 101 5.47 7.03 6.67
C ALA A 101 6.99 7.09 6.73
N VAL A 102 7.63 7.30 5.60
CA VAL A 102 9.09 7.31 5.42
C VAL A 102 9.54 8.69 4.99
N PHE A 103 10.70 9.12 5.48
CA PHE A 103 11.30 10.42 5.23
C PHE A 103 12.69 10.25 4.61
N ASP A 104 12.90 10.86 3.42
CA ASP A 104 14.18 10.85 2.73
C ASP A 104 14.31 12.10 1.83
N GLU A 105 15.53 12.61 1.66
CA GLU A 105 15.80 13.81 0.87
C GLU A 105 15.29 13.71 -0.57
N THR A 106 15.29 12.53 -1.15
CA THR A 106 14.91 12.30 -2.55
C THR A 106 13.42 12.49 -2.81
N TYR A 107 12.58 12.43 -1.77
CA TYR A 107 11.14 12.69 -1.90
C TYR A 107 10.77 14.17 -1.70
N LEU A 108 11.76 15.05 -1.48
CA LEU A 108 11.50 16.49 -1.37
C LEU A 108 10.99 17.04 -2.70
N GLY A 109 9.82 17.69 -2.68
CA GLY A 109 9.16 18.21 -3.89
C GLY A 109 8.43 17.15 -4.72
N ASN A 110 8.51 15.87 -4.34
CA ASN A 110 7.78 14.78 -4.98
C ASN A 110 7.40 13.69 -3.95
N PRO A 111 6.50 14.00 -3.00
CA PRO A 111 6.04 13.00 -2.04
C PRO A 111 5.34 11.84 -2.74
N LEU A 112 5.45 10.65 -2.18
CA LEU A 112 4.66 9.52 -2.64
C LEU A 112 3.44 9.34 -1.73
N VAL A 113 2.28 9.30 -2.37
CA VAL A 113 0.99 9.04 -1.73
C VAL A 113 0.39 7.83 -2.43
N ASN A 114 0.58 6.68 -1.82
CA ASN A 114 -0.01 5.46 -2.31
C ASN A 114 -1.23 5.12 -1.44
N ALA A 115 -2.31 4.71 -2.06
CA ALA A 115 -3.54 4.33 -1.39
C ALA A 115 -3.88 2.89 -1.72
N LEU A 116 -4.18 2.11 -0.70
CA LEU A 116 -4.63 0.73 -0.83
C LEU A 116 -6.06 0.60 -0.29
N CYS A 117 -6.90 -0.14 -0.98
CA CYS A 117 -8.21 -0.52 -0.48
C CYS A 117 -8.39 -2.04 -0.54
N VAL A 118 -9.08 -2.56 0.46
CA VAL A 118 -9.50 -3.96 0.56
C VAL A 118 -11.01 -4.02 0.48
N GLY A 119 -11.53 -4.91 -0.35
CA GLY A 119 -12.97 -5.19 -0.45
C GLY A 119 -13.28 -6.67 -0.32
N VAL A 120 -14.48 -6.96 0.16
CA VAL A 120 -14.98 -8.32 0.37
C VAL A 120 -16.25 -8.54 -0.43
N LEU A 121 -16.35 -9.71 -1.05
CA LEU A 121 -17.52 -10.13 -1.82
C LEU A 121 -17.76 -11.63 -1.63
N LYS A 122 -18.98 -12.09 -1.94
CA LYS A 122 -19.24 -13.51 -2.22
C LYS A 122 -18.81 -13.85 -3.64
N HIS A 123 -18.48 -15.11 -3.92
CA HIS A 123 -18.07 -15.51 -5.27
C HIS A 123 -19.12 -15.17 -6.33
N GLU A 124 -20.40 -15.25 -5.99
CA GLU A 124 -21.54 -14.93 -6.85
C GLU A 124 -21.73 -13.45 -7.15
N ASP A 125 -21.12 -12.57 -6.33
CA ASP A 125 -21.23 -11.12 -6.46
C ASP A 125 -20.11 -10.50 -7.33
N LEU A 126 -19.27 -11.33 -7.96
CA LEU A 126 -18.18 -10.84 -8.81
C LEU A 126 -18.73 -10.19 -10.08
N HIS A 127 -18.40 -8.93 -10.29
CA HIS A 127 -18.70 -8.16 -11.50
C HIS A 127 -17.42 -7.84 -12.29
N LEU A 128 -17.56 -7.71 -13.61
CA LEU A 128 -16.46 -7.45 -14.52
C LEU A 128 -16.76 -6.24 -15.42
N ALA A 129 -15.71 -5.58 -15.90
CA ALA A 129 -15.79 -4.39 -16.75
C ALA A 129 -16.01 -4.79 -18.22
N LYS A 130 -17.26 -5.04 -18.65
CA LYS A 130 -17.57 -5.39 -20.05
C LYS A 130 -18.93 -4.88 -20.50
N ALA A 131 -19.01 -4.25 -21.68
CA ALA A 131 -20.25 -3.86 -22.31
C ALA A 131 -20.76 -5.01 -23.21
N SER A 132 -21.52 -5.93 -22.63
CA SER A 132 -22.12 -7.06 -23.33
C SER A 132 -23.64 -6.92 -23.44
N GLY A 133 -24.23 -7.53 -24.47
CA GLY A 133 -25.67 -7.45 -24.76
C GLY A 133 -26.01 -6.26 -25.64
N VAL A 134 -26.03 -6.50 -26.98
CA VAL A 134 -26.42 -5.45 -27.94
C VAL A 134 -27.81 -4.92 -27.61
N GLY A 135 -27.94 -3.59 -27.49
CA GLY A 135 -29.15 -2.89 -27.06
C GLY A 135 -29.23 -2.63 -25.56
N ASN A 136 -28.31 -3.18 -24.75
CA ASN A 136 -28.19 -2.82 -23.34
C ASN A 136 -27.86 -1.34 -23.20
N GLN A 137 -28.44 -0.72 -22.18
CA GLN A 137 -28.32 0.73 -21.96
C GLN A 137 -27.06 1.04 -21.15
N VAL A 138 -26.35 2.09 -21.55
CA VAL A 138 -25.17 2.63 -20.84
C VAL A 138 -25.67 3.75 -19.94
N ILE A 139 -25.51 3.59 -18.63
CA ILE A 139 -25.97 4.53 -17.61
C ILE A 139 -24.75 5.14 -16.91
N LEU A 140 -24.65 6.48 -16.95
CA LEU A 140 -23.73 7.24 -16.12
C LEU A 140 -24.47 7.64 -14.84
N TYR A 141 -23.88 7.38 -13.68
CA TYR A 141 -24.48 7.74 -12.39
C TYR A 141 -23.43 8.17 -11.36
N GLY A 142 -23.86 8.99 -10.40
CA GLY A 142 -22.99 9.60 -9.41
C GLY A 142 -23.00 11.12 -9.47
N ALA A 143 -21.85 11.73 -9.23
CA ALA A 143 -21.66 13.18 -9.29
C ALA A 143 -21.76 13.73 -10.71
N ARG A 144 -22.08 15.02 -10.85
CA ARG A 144 -22.07 15.71 -12.16
C ARG A 144 -20.66 15.96 -12.66
N THR A 145 -20.48 15.86 -13.96
CA THR A 145 -19.22 16.16 -14.65
C THR A 145 -18.92 17.67 -14.61
N GLY A 146 -17.76 18.03 -14.13
CA GLY A 146 -17.24 19.40 -14.08
C GLY A 146 -15.91 19.54 -14.84
N GLY A 147 -15.27 20.70 -14.73
CA GLY A 147 -13.97 20.98 -15.36
C GLY A 147 -12.77 20.57 -14.51
N ASP A 148 -12.95 19.77 -13.48
CA ASP A 148 -11.88 19.31 -12.58
C ASP A 148 -11.14 18.10 -13.15
N GLY A 149 -9.83 18.06 -12.94
CA GLY A 149 -8.95 16.97 -13.37
C GLY A 149 -8.75 16.87 -14.88
N ILE A 150 -9.18 17.85 -15.69
CA ILE A 150 -9.00 17.81 -17.14
C ILE A 150 -7.50 17.70 -17.49
N GLY A 151 -7.15 16.60 -18.16
CA GLY A 151 -5.75 16.29 -18.47
C GLY A 151 -4.89 15.93 -17.26
N GLY A 152 -5.50 15.60 -16.11
CA GLY A 152 -4.79 15.28 -14.86
C GLY A 152 -3.75 14.18 -15.05
N VAL A 153 -4.15 13.04 -15.58
CA VAL A 153 -3.24 11.94 -15.91
C VAL A 153 -2.17 12.35 -16.92
N SER A 154 -2.55 13.07 -17.98
CA SER A 154 -1.62 13.48 -19.04
C SER A 154 -0.61 14.52 -18.58
N VAL A 155 -1.02 15.44 -17.69
CA VAL A 155 -0.22 16.60 -17.27
C VAL A 155 0.53 16.30 -15.96
N LEU A 156 -0.12 15.65 -15.00
CA LEU A 156 0.47 15.42 -13.68
C LEU A 156 1.27 14.10 -13.59
N ALA A 157 0.88 13.07 -14.33
CA ALA A 157 1.54 11.76 -14.28
C ALA A 157 2.56 11.51 -15.41
N SER A 158 2.73 12.44 -16.35
CA SER A 158 3.60 12.28 -17.53
C SER A 158 4.67 13.38 -17.68
N GLU A 159 4.77 14.28 -16.72
CA GLU A 159 5.75 15.37 -16.70
C GLU A 159 6.41 15.46 -15.31
N THR A 160 7.66 15.95 -15.31
CA THR A 160 8.39 16.27 -14.07
C THR A 160 8.05 17.68 -13.59
N PHE A 161 8.15 17.90 -12.29
CA PHE A 161 8.00 19.24 -11.72
C PHE A 161 9.29 20.06 -11.85
N ASP A 162 9.14 21.35 -12.18
CA ASP A 162 10.21 22.32 -12.11
C ASP A 162 10.44 22.78 -10.65
N ALA A 163 11.66 23.28 -10.37
CA ALA A 163 12.05 23.75 -9.04
C ALA A 163 11.20 24.94 -8.50
N ASP A 164 10.45 25.62 -9.37
CA ASP A 164 9.63 26.80 -9.02
C ASP A 164 8.21 26.45 -8.51
N GLY A 165 7.87 25.16 -8.38
CA GLY A 165 6.63 24.70 -7.77
C GLY A 165 5.42 24.57 -8.69
N PRO A 166 4.26 24.20 -8.15
CA PRO A 166 3.12 23.72 -8.91
C PRO A 166 2.26 24.86 -9.49
N ALA A 167 2.27 25.02 -10.82
CA ALA A 167 1.35 25.92 -11.54
C ALA A 167 0.07 25.23 -12.07
N LYS A 168 -0.20 23.96 -11.65
CA LYS A 168 -1.15 23.06 -12.34
C LYS A 168 -2.42 22.73 -11.53
N ARG A 169 -2.87 23.64 -10.66
CA ARG A 169 -4.07 23.45 -9.82
C ARG A 169 -5.36 23.03 -10.57
N PRO A 170 -5.67 23.53 -11.78
CA PRO A 170 -6.86 23.10 -12.51
C PRO A 170 -6.88 21.62 -12.89
N SER A 171 -5.71 20.96 -12.93
CA SER A 171 -5.58 19.54 -13.27
C SER A 171 -5.80 18.61 -12.06
N VAL A 172 -6.05 19.14 -10.85
CA VAL A 172 -6.32 18.33 -9.66
C VAL A 172 -7.82 18.11 -9.53
N GLN A 173 -8.16 16.88 -9.22
CA GLN A 173 -9.53 16.44 -8.93
C GLN A 173 -10.00 16.98 -7.56
N VAL A 174 -11.32 17.07 -7.37
CA VAL A 174 -11.95 17.44 -6.10
C VAL A 174 -12.80 16.27 -5.63
N GLY A 175 -12.56 15.79 -4.42
CA GLY A 175 -13.30 14.66 -3.84
C GLY A 175 -14.46 15.09 -2.97
N ASP A 176 -15.60 14.38 -3.08
CA ASP A 176 -16.78 14.50 -2.22
C ASP A 176 -17.03 13.14 -1.54
N PRO A 177 -16.48 12.91 -0.34
CA PRO A 177 -16.64 11.63 0.35
C PRO A 177 -18.09 11.32 0.76
N PHE A 178 -18.94 12.33 0.88
CA PHE A 178 -20.37 12.10 1.14
C PHE A 178 -21.06 11.50 -0.09
N MET A 179 -20.79 12.05 -1.27
CA MET A 179 -21.30 11.51 -2.53
C MET A 179 -20.76 10.10 -2.78
N GLU A 180 -19.48 9.86 -2.52
CA GLU A 180 -18.88 8.52 -2.62
C GLU A 180 -19.56 7.51 -1.69
N LYS A 181 -19.89 7.93 -0.46
CA LYS A 181 -20.62 7.06 0.47
C LYS A 181 -21.99 6.66 -0.05
N LEU A 182 -22.75 7.61 -0.62
CA LEU A 182 -24.04 7.33 -1.25
C LEU A 182 -23.87 6.41 -2.46
N LEU A 183 -22.85 6.65 -3.27
CA LEU A 183 -22.52 5.85 -4.46
C LEU A 183 -22.20 4.40 -4.10
N ILE A 184 -21.42 4.16 -3.04
CA ILE A 184 -21.12 2.80 -2.54
C ILE A 184 -22.41 2.07 -2.18
N GLU A 185 -23.27 2.65 -1.34
CA GLU A 185 -24.48 1.97 -0.88
C GLU A 185 -25.49 1.77 -2.03
N CYS A 186 -25.61 2.75 -2.93
CA CYS A 186 -26.42 2.65 -4.14
C CYS A 186 -25.96 1.50 -5.03
N THR A 187 -24.67 1.44 -5.33
CA THR A 187 -24.08 0.42 -6.22
C THR A 187 -24.21 -0.98 -5.63
N LEU A 188 -23.97 -1.15 -4.32
CA LEU A 188 -24.14 -2.45 -3.66
C LEU A 188 -25.60 -2.92 -3.66
N GLU A 189 -26.58 -2.01 -3.53
CA GLU A 189 -28.00 -2.36 -3.65
C GLU A 189 -28.38 -2.75 -5.10
N ILE A 190 -27.81 -2.06 -6.09
CA ILE A 190 -27.97 -2.38 -7.52
C ILE A 190 -27.42 -3.79 -7.81
N PHE A 191 -26.25 -4.14 -7.28
CA PHE A 191 -25.67 -5.48 -7.41
C PHE A 191 -26.55 -6.54 -6.75
N ALA A 192 -27.01 -6.30 -5.53
CA ALA A 192 -27.89 -7.23 -4.83
C ALA A 192 -29.23 -7.46 -5.55
N ALA A 193 -29.67 -6.50 -6.36
CA ALA A 193 -30.85 -6.63 -7.22
C ALA A 193 -30.56 -7.32 -8.57
N GLY A 194 -29.29 -7.59 -8.91
CA GLY A 194 -28.89 -8.27 -10.14
C GLY A 194 -29.09 -7.44 -11.42
N LEU A 195 -28.99 -6.11 -11.35
CA LEU A 195 -29.40 -5.19 -12.43
C LEU A 195 -28.26 -4.81 -13.39
N VAL A 196 -27.04 -5.34 -13.21
CA VAL A 196 -25.83 -4.89 -13.93
C VAL A 196 -25.26 -6.02 -14.76
N ALA A 197 -25.10 -5.79 -16.09
CA ALA A 197 -24.39 -6.68 -17.01
C ALA A 197 -22.88 -6.38 -17.08
N GLY A 198 -22.47 -5.14 -16.81
CA GLY A 198 -21.08 -4.69 -16.73
C GLY A 198 -20.98 -3.35 -16.05
N ILE A 199 -19.83 -3.05 -15.45
CA ILE A 199 -19.62 -1.82 -14.69
C ILE A 199 -18.17 -1.38 -14.76
N GLN A 200 -17.94 -0.06 -14.74
CA GLN A 200 -16.64 0.58 -14.70
C GLN A 200 -16.74 1.85 -13.84
N ASP A 201 -15.69 2.14 -13.07
CA ASP A 201 -15.54 3.44 -12.43
C ASP A 201 -15.04 4.51 -13.43
N LEU A 202 -15.17 5.78 -13.06
CA LEU A 202 -14.58 6.89 -13.80
C LEU A 202 -13.44 7.49 -12.95
N GLY A 203 -12.23 7.04 -13.21
CA GLY A 203 -11.01 7.56 -12.64
C GLY A 203 -10.25 8.44 -13.63
N GLY A 204 -8.98 8.12 -13.87
CA GLY A 204 -8.13 8.80 -14.84
C GLY A 204 -8.70 8.77 -16.25
N ALA A 205 -8.59 9.90 -16.96
CA ALA A 205 -9.15 10.13 -18.31
C ALA A 205 -10.69 9.99 -18.40
N GLY A 206 -11.40 9.89 -17.30
CA GLY A 206 -12.84 10.03 -17.16
C GLY A 206 -13.68 9.18 -18.12
N LEU A 207 -14.62 9.82 -18.83
CA LEU A 207 -15.53 9.14 -19.76
C LEU A 207 -14.81 8.48 -20.93
N SER A 208 -13.69 9.05 -21.41
CA SER A 208 -12.95 8.46 -22.53
C SER A 208 -12.34 7.10 -22.17
N CYS A 209 -11.87 6.93 -20.93
CA CYS A 209 -11.38 5.66 -20.42
C CYS A 209 -12.55 4.65 -20.22
N ALA A 210 -13.54 5.00 -19.41
CA ALA A 210 -14.63 4.11 -19.07
C ALA A 210 -15.40 3.58 -20.30
N THR A 211 -15.70 4.44 -21.28
CA THR A 211 -16.41 4.03 -22.50
C THR A 211 -15.55 3.12 -23.40
N SER A 212 -14.26 3.43 -23.55
CA SER A 212 -13.36 2.62 -24.39
C SER A 212 -13.06 1.25 -23.77
N GLU A 213 -12.88 1.17 -22.46
CA GLU A 213 -12.61 -0.08 -21.75
C GLU A 213 -13.84 -1.00 -21.77
N LEU A 214 -15.00 -0.50 -21.39
CA LEU A 214 -16.26 -1.26 -21.44
C LEU A 214 -16.56 -1.80 -22.85
N ALA A 215 -16.45 -0.94 -23.88
CA ALA A 215 -16.69 -1.34 -25.27
C ALA A 215 -15.65 -2.35 -25.77
N SER A 216 -14.38 -2.19 -25.37
CA SER A 216 -13.28 -3.06 -25.79
C SER A 216 -13.35 -4.45 -25.18
N ALA A 217 -13.80 -4.57 -23.93
CA ALA A 217 -13.91 -5.83 -23.21
C ALA A 217 -15.24 -6.58 -23.47
N GLY A 218 -16.25 -5.90 -24.03
CA GLY A 218 -17.57 -6.45 -24.32
C GLY A 218 -17.77 -6.91 -25.76
N ASP A 219 -18.92 -6.56 -26.34
CA ASP A 219 -19.29 -6.93 -27.73
C ASP A 219 -18.59 -6.05 -28.80
N GLY A 220 -17.71 -5.15 -28.36
CA GLY A 220 -16.84 -4.35 -29.21
C GLY A 220 -17.47 -3.11 -29.81
N GLY A 221 -18.68 -2.73 -29.41
CA GLY A 221 -19.35 -1.51 -29.88
C GLY A 221 -20.12 -0.80 -28.78
N MET A 222 -20.12 0.55 -28.85
CA MET A 222 -20.90 1.42 -27.97
C MET A 222 -21.21 2.73 -28.68
N HIS A 223 -22.43 3.22 -28.52
CA HIS A 223 -22.85 4.55 -28.93
C HIS A 223 -23.18 5.40 -27.72
N VAL A 224 -22.60 6.59 -27.62
CA VAL A 224 -22.79 7.51 -26.49
C VAL A 224 -23.19 8.91 -27.00
N GLU A 225 -24.14 9.55 -26.33
CA GLU A 225 -24.60 10.91 -26.57
C GLU A 225 -24.11 11.82 -25.44
N LEU A 226 -23.07 12.64 -25.66
CA LEU A 226 -22.44 13.50 -24.66
C LEU A 226 -23.37 14.60 -24.13
N ASP A 227 -24.31 15.07 -24.94
CA ASP A 227 -25.29 16.08 -24.53
C ASP A 227 -26.28 15.57 -23.47
N ARG A 228 -26.29 14.28 -23.17
CA ARG A 228 -27.03 13.68 -22.06
C ARG A 228 -26.24 13.64 -20.75
N VAL A 229 -24.92 13.83 -20.79
CA VAL A 229 -24.07 13.80 -19.58
C VAL A 229 -24.46 14.94 -18.64
N PRO A 230 -24.77 14.66 -17.35
CA PRO A 230 -25.09 15.71 -16.38
C PRO A 230 -23.84 16.57 -16.10
N LEU A 231 -23.92 17.86 -16.41
CA LEU A 231 -22.82 18.81 -16.27
C LEU A 231 -23.01 19.74 -15.08
N ARG A 232 -21.92 20.03 -14.34
CA ARG A 232 -21.86 21.15 -13.38
C ARG A 232 -21.60 22.48 -14.08
N ASP A 233 -20.89 22.43 -15.20
CA ASP A 233 -20.56 23.57 -16.04
C ASP A 233 -21.02 23.29 -17.48
N SER A 234 -22.05 23.98 -17.91
CA SER A 234 -22.64 23.83 -19.26
C SER A 234 -21.80 24.45 -20.38
N THR A 235 -20.65 25.05 -20.06
CA THR A 235 -19.74 25.65 -21.06
C THR A 235 -18.64 24.69 -21.51
N LEU A 236 -18.56 23.50 -20.93
CA LEU A 236 -17.56 22.48 -21.29
C LEU A 236 -17.73 22.04 -22.74
N ALA A 237 -16.60 21.99 -23.46
CA ALA A 237 -16.50 21.43 -24.80
C ALA A 237 -16.51 19.88 -24.75
N PRO A 238 -16.86 19.18 -25.84
CA PRO A 238 -16.96 17.73 -25.84
C PRO A 238 -15.66 17.03 -25.41
N GLU A 239 -14.49 17.53 -25.81
CA GLU A 239 -13.20 17.02 -25.38
C GLU A 239 -12.96 17.21 -23.87
N GLU A 240 -13.43 18.30 -23.29
CA GLU A 240 -13.34 18.56 -21.85
C GLU A 240 -14.26 17.62 -21.07
N ILE A 241 -15.47 17.34 -21.57
CA ILE A 241 -16.40 16.37 -20.96
C ILE A 241 -15.80 14.97 -20.97
N LEU A 242 -15.17 14.57 -22.08
CA LEU A 242 -14.55 13.26 -22.23
C LEU A 242 -13.33 13.07 -21.33
N MET A 243 -12.51 14.11 -21.15
CA MET A 243 -11.28 14.08 -20.38
C MET A 243 -11.45 14.50 -18.91
N SER A 244 -12.63 14.96 -18.52
CA SER A 244 -12.90 15.34 -17.13
C SER A 244 -12.73 14.16 -16.20
N GLU A 245 -11.93 14.33 -15.15
CA GLU A 245 -11.69 13.34 -14.10
C GLU A 245 -12.50 13.65 -12.83
N SER A 246 -13.68 14.30 -12.99
CA SER A 246 -14.59 14.48 -11.86
C SER A 246 -14.84 13.17 -11.16
N GLN A 247 -14.67 13.17 -9.85
CA GLN A 247 -14.74 11.99 -9.00
C GLN A 247 -16.18 11.53 -8.74
N GLU A 248 -16.34 10.43 -8.03
CA GLU A 248 -17.63 9.89 -7.57
C GLU A 248 -18.60 9.58 -8.71
N ARG A 249 -18.09 9.06 -9.83
CA ARG A 249 -18.88 8.64 -10.99
C ARG A 249 -18.62 7.18 -11.34
N MET A 250 -19.68 6.48 -11.75
CA MET A 250 -19.64 5.11 -12.25
C MET A 250 -20.42 5.00 -13.57
N MET A 251 -20.07 4.03 -14.39
CA MET A 251 -20.77 3.69 -15.63
C MET A 251 -21.21 2.23 -15.60
N ALA A 252 -22.52 2.01 -15.73
CA ALA A 252 -23.11 0.67 -15.74
C ALA A 252 -23.72 0.34 -17.10
N VAL A 253 -23.65 -0.95 -17.47
CA VAL A 253 -24.37 -1.54 -18.60
C VAL A 253 -25.53 -2.34 -18.05
N VAL A 254 -26.75 -2.00 -18.45
CA VAL A 254 -28.02 -2.47 -17.87
C VAL A 254 -28.96 -2.96 -18.96
N GLU A 255 -29.63 -4.09 -18.75
CA GLU A 255 -30.65 -4.57 -19.69
C GLU A 255 -31.82 -3.57 -19.78
N PRO A 256 -32.45 -3.39 -20.97
CA PRO A 256 -33.51 -2.39 -21.15
C PRO A 256 -34.68 -2.55 -20.17
N ASP A 257 -35.03 -3.78 -19.82
CA ASP A 257 -36.13 -4.09 -18.90
C ASP A 257 -35.80 -3.73 -17.44
N ASP A 258 -34.51 -3.63 -17.08
CA ASP A 258 -34.02 -3.36 -15.74
C ASP A 258 -33.74 -1.87 -15.47
N VAL A 259 -33.71 -1.04 -16.51
CA VAL A 259 -33.39 0.41 -16.38
C VAL A 259 -34.28 1.12 -15.38
N ALA A 260 -35.59 0.83 -15.38
CA ALA A 260 -36.53 1.48 -14.45
C ALA A 260 -36.25 1.13 -12.99
N ALA A 261 -35.85 -0.12 -12.70
CA ALA A 261 -35.49 -0.57 -11.36
C ALA A 261 -34.15 0.05 -10.93
N PHE A 262 -33.18 0.10 -11.83
CA PHE A 262 -31.88 0.77 -11.59
C PHE A 262 -32.07 2.24 -11.21
N MET A 263 -32.83 2.99 -12.02
CA MET A 263 -33.13 4.42 -11.76
C MET A 263 -33.86 4.63 -10.43
N ALA A 264 -34.75 3.71 -10.04
CA ALA A 264 -35.47 3.78 -8.76
C ALA A 264 -34.54 3.62 -7.56
N ILE A 265 -33.52 2.74 -7.66
CA ILE A 265 -32.50 2.59 -6.59
C ILE A 265 -31.63 3.86 -6.53
N CYS A 266 -31.17 4.39 -7.66
CA CYS A 266 -30.43 5.65 -7.68
C CYS A 266 -31.21 6.80 -7.05
N ALA A 267 -32.48 6.95 -7.39
CA ALA A 267 -33.37 7.97 -6.80
C ALA A 267 -33.56 7.77 -5.28
N LYS A 268 -33.62 6.53 -4.79
CA LYS A 268 -33.69 6.22 -3.35
C LYS A 268 -32.49 6.76 -2.58
N TRP A 269 -31.29 6.65 -3.17
CA TRP A 269 -30.02 7.09 -2.58
C TRP A 269 -29.65 8.54 -2.90
N ASP A 270 -30.52 9.28 -3.59
CA ASP A 270 -30.25 10.64 -4.08
C ASP A 270 -29.01 10.72 -5.00
N VAL A 271 -28.80 9.66 -5.78
CA VAL A 271 -27.72 9.55 -6.78
C VAL A 271 -28.31 9.86 -8.14
N GLU A 272 -27.77 10.87 -8.83
CA GLU A 272 -28.20 11.21 -10.19
C GLU A 272 -27.76 10.11 -11.17
N ALA A 273 -28.66 9.67 -12.05
CA ALA A 273 -28.39 8.64 -13.05
C ALA A 273 -29.05 8.99 -14.37
N VAL A 274 -28.35 8.82 -15.47
CA VAL A 274 -28.82 9.14 -16.83
C VAL A 274 -28.37 8.07 -17.83
N VAL A 275 -29.29 7.64 -18.69
CA VAL A 275 -28.95 6.82 -19.86
C VAL A 275 -28.21 7.72 -20.87
N VAL A 276 -26.92 7.45 -21.08
CA VAL A 276 -26.05 8.24 -21.98
C VAL A 276 -25.81 7.53 -23.31
N GLY A 277 -26.18 6.26 -23.45
CA GLY A 277 -25.93 5.52 -24.68
C GLY A 277 -26.42 4.08 -24.63
N GLU A 278 -25.95 3.28 -25.58
CA GLU A 278 -26.29 1.86 -25.71
C GLU A 278 -25.11 1.03 -26.25
N VAL A 279 -25.13 -0.26 -25.96
CA VAL A 279 -24.18 -1.25 -26.52
C VAL A 279 -24.60 -1.57 -27.94
N THR A 280 -23.64 -1.57 -28.88
CA THR A 280 -23.85 -1.85 -30.30
C THR A 280 -23.00 -3.03 -30.77
N ASP A 281 -23.28 -3.52 -31.99
CA ASP A 281 -22.50 -4.55 -32.70
C ASP A 281 -21.61 -3.96 -33.81
N THR A 282 -21.41 -2.63 -33.80
CA THR A 282 -20.67 -1.94 -34.87
C THR A 282 -19.18 -2.19 -34.86
N GLY A 283 -18.63 -2.71 -33.74
CA GLY A 283 -17.18 -2.79 -33.51
C GLY A 283 -16.52 -1.43 -33.32
N ARG A 284 -17.31 -0.39 -33.04
CA ARG A 284 -16.87 1.00 -32.92
C ARG A 284 -17.33 1.62 -31.61
N LEU A 285 -16.50 2.47 -31.05
CA LEU A 285 -16.90 3.46 -30.07
C LEU A 285 -17.30 4.73 -30.84
N GLU A 286 -18.58 5.01 -30.82
CA GLU A 286 -19.21 6.12 -31.51
C GLU A 286 -19.76 7.10 -30.50
N ILE A 287 -19.28 8.36 -30.53
CA ILE A 287 -19.74 9.38 -29.58
C ILE A 287 -20.22 10.59 -30.36
N ASP A 288 -21.45 11.02 -30.06
CA ASP A 288 -22.10 12.17 -30.68
C ASP A 288 -22.21 13.35 -29.69
N TRP A 289 -22.11 14.57 -30.22
CA TRP A 289 -22.32 15.82 -29.52
C TRP A 289 -23.22 16.75 -30.35
N HIS A 290 -24.42 17.03 -29.82
CA HIS A 290 -25.45 17.83 -30.55
C HIS A 290 -25.72 17.32 -31.98
N GLY A 291 -25.72 16.00 -32.15
CA GLY A 291 -25.96 15.35 -33.43
C GLY A 291 -24.77 15.29 -34.37
N GLU A 292 -23.59 15.78 -33.98
CA GLU A 292 -22.35 15.63 -34.71
C GLU A 292 -21.51 14.49 -34.11
N ARG A 293 -20.95 13.61 -34.96
CA ARG A 293 -20.03 12.55 -34.56
C ARG A 293 -18.68 13.14 -34.18
N VAL A 294 -18.32 13.11 -32.87
CA VAL A 294 -17.04 13.64 -32.35
C VAL A 294 -16.00 12.54 -32.13
N VAL A 295 -16.45 11.28 -31.92
CA VAL A 295 -15.56 10.11 -31.83
C VAL A 295 -16.11 8.99 -32.68
N ASP A 296 -15.24 8.33 -33.48
CA ASP A 296 -15.54 7.12 -34.24
C ASP A 296 -14.25 6.30 -34.37
N VAL A 297 -14.00 5.41 -33.42
CA VAL A 297 -12.74 4.64 -33.31
C VAL A 297 -13.02 3.18 -32.94
N PRO A 298 -12.13 2.23 -33.30
CA PRO A 298 -12.16 0.92 -32.69
C PRO A 298 -11.82 1.04 -31.21
N PRO A 299 -12.64 0.56 -30.25
CA PRO A 299 -12.40 0.78 -28.83
C PRO A 299 -11.06 0.20 -28.35
N ARG A 300 -10.65 -0.94 -28.89
CA ARG A 300 -9.34 -1.54 -28.57
C ARG A 300 -8.16 -0.66 -28.88
N SER A 301 -8.23 0.19 -29.94
CA SER A 301 -7.14 1.10 -30.28
C SER A 301 -6.90 2.18 -29.23
N VAL A 302 -7.89 2.46 -28.37
CA VAL A 302 -7.79 3.41 -27.26
C VAL A 302 -7.44 2.67 -25.97
N ALA A 303 -8.14 1.58 -25.64
CA ALA A 303 -8.04 0.92 -24.34
C ALA A 303 -6.87 -0.09 -24.25
N HIS A 304 -6.58 -0.86 -25.33
CA HIS A 304 -5.67 -2.02 -25.23
C HIS A 304 -4.52 -2.02 -26.24
N ASP A 305 -4.77 -1.53 -27.47
CA ASP A 305 -3.82 -1.66 -28.59
C ASP A 305 -2.99 -0.35 -28.77
N GLY A 306 -2.76 0.37 -27.68
CA GLY A 306 -1.91 1.56 -27.67
C GLY A 306 -0.44 1.25 -28.03
N PRO A 307 0.37 2.26 -28.39
CA PRO A 307 1.76 2.05 -28.76
C PRO A 307 2.58 1.52 -27.57
N THR A 308 3.29 0.43 -27.80
CA THR A 308 4.24 -0.12 -26.81
C THR A 308 5.61 0.52 -27.03
N TYR A 309 6.02 1.37 -26.12
CA TYR A 309 7.33 2.04 -26.19
C TYR A 309 8.46 1.08 -25.79
N GLN A 310 9.50 1.04 -26.63
CA GLN A 310 10.74 0.32 -26.35
C GLN A 310 11.73 1.31 -25.72
N ARG A 311 11.60 1.56 -24.43
CA ARG A 311 12.50 2.46 -23.71
C ARG A 311 13.87 1.80 -23.55
N PRO A 312 14.98 2.50 -23.86
CA PRO A 312 16.31 1.97 -23.57
C PRO A 312 16.51 1.86 -22.05
N PHE A 313 17.17 0.80 -21.62
CA PHE A 313 17.58 0.65 -20.23
C PHE A 313 19.01 0.12 -20.17
N ALA A 314 19.82 0.66 -19.26
CA ALA A 314 21.21 0.30 -19.10
C ALA A 314 21.61 0.44 -17.63
N ARG A 315 22.37 -0.56 -17.13
CA ARG A 315 22.94 -0.48 -15.78
C ARG A 315 23.86 0.74 -15.69
N PRO A 316 23.64 1.65 -14.72
CA PRO A 316 24.43 2.87 -14.63
C PRO A 316 25.88 2.59 -14.18
N ASP A 317 26.82 3.38 -14.69
CA ASP A 317 28.25 3.24 -14.38
C ASP A 317 28.56 3.48 -12.88
N TRP A 318 27.76 4.28 -12.19
CA TRP A 318 27.91 4.57 -10.76
C TRP A 318 27.51 3.40 -9.85
N GLN A 319 26.78 2.41 -10.34
CA GLN A 319 26.24 1.31 -9.51
C GLN A 319 27.35 0.47 -8.84
N ASP A 320 28.45 0.21 -9.55
CA ASP A 320 29.56 -0.57 -8.98
C ASP A 320 30.28 0.20 -7.87
N ALA A 321 30.46 1.51 -8.04
CA ALA A 321 31.06 2.38 -7.03
C ALA A 321 30.18 2.46 -5.78
N LEU A 322 28.84 2.62 -5.97
CA LEU A 322 27.87 2.62 -4.88
C LEU A 322 27.92 1.31 -4.08
N GLN A 323 27.93 0.17 -4.78
CA GLN A 323 27.96 -1.15 -4.13
C GLN A 323 29.31 -1.48 -3.46
N ALA A 324 30.40 -0.81 -3.84
CA ALA A 324 31.72 -0.96 -3.23
C ALA A 324 31.90 -0.12 -1.96
N ASP A 325 31.07 0.87 -1.72
CA ASP A 325 31.11 1.77 -0.56
C ASP A 325 30.31 1.21 0.61
N ALA A 326 30.85 0.16 1.24
CA ALA A 326 30.15 -0.60 2.26
C ALA A 326 30.13 0.08 3.63
N ALA A 327 28.99 0.05 4.32
CA ALA A 327 28.80 0.68 5.63
C ALA A 327 29.57 0.00 6.76
N GLU A 328 30.04 -1.22 6.58
CA GLU A 328 30.82 -1.99 7.57
C GLU A 328 32.15 -1.31 7.97
N SER A 329 32.64 -0.39 7.14
CA SER A 329 33.85 0.42 7.42
C SER A 329 33.60 1.70 8.20
N LEU A 330 32.33 2.06 8.44
CA LEU A 330 31.97 3.30 9.15
C LEU A 330 32.34 3.22 10.65
N PRO A 331 32.65 4.35 11.30
CA PRO A 331 32.92 4.38 12.73
C PRO A 331 31.74 3.85 13.55
N ARG A 332 32.01 2.92 14.45
CA ARG A 332 31.01 2.30 15.34
C ARG A 332 31.09 2.86 16.76
N PRO A 333 30.02 2.78 17.54
CA PRO A 333 30.04 3.04 18.97
C PRO A 333 31.15 2.22 19.66
N ALA A 334 31.96 2.91 20.49
CA ALA A 334 33.16 2.31 21.10
C ALA A 334 32.84 1.59 22.43
N ASP A 335 31.75 1.95 23.10
CA ASP A 335 31.38 1.40 24.39
C ASP A 335 29.85 1.34 24.60
N ALA A 336 29.44 0.81 25.74
CA ALA A 336 28.03 0.64 26.10
C ALA A 336 27.25 1.98 26.19
N SER A 337 27.90 3.07 26.55
CA SER A 337 27.26 4.41 26.60
C SER A 337 26.96 4.93 25.21
N GLU A 338 27.91 4.81 24.29
CA GLU A 338 27.72 5.21 22.90
C GLU A 338 26.70 4.32 22.17
N LEU A 339 26.66 3.00 22.49
CA LEU A 339 25.62 2.10 22.01
C LEU A 339 24.23 2.57 22.45
N ARG A 340 24.07 2.90 23.74
CA ARG A 340 22.81 3.41 24.28
C ARG A 340 22.38 4.73 23.62
N GLU A 341 23.30 5.66 23.46
CA GLU A 341 23.04 6.94 22.77
C GLU A 341 22.62 6.73 21.32
N THR A 342 23.24 5.76 20.63
CA THR A 342 22.89 5.39 19.26
C THR A 342 21.46 4.84 19.20
N VAL A 343 21.07 3.95 20.13
CA VAL A 343 19.66 3.46 20.20
C VAL A 343 18.69 4.62 20.35
N LEU A 344 18.92 5.54 21.30
CA LEU A 344 18.02 6.67 21.51
C LEU A 344 17.97 7.62 20.32
N ARG A 345 19.10 7.80 19.61
CA ARG A 345 19.15 8.60 18.39
C ARG A 345 18.32 7.96 17.25
N LEU A 346 18.40 6.64 17.09
CA LEU A 346 17.62 5.92 16.08
C LEU A 346 16.12 5.96 16.40
N VAL A 347 15.74 5.66 17.62
CA VAL A 347 14.34 5.72 18.10
C VAL A 347 13.70 7.10 17.89
N ALA A 348 14.48 8.16 18.00
CA ALA A 348 14.05 9.54 17.75
C ALA A 348 14.07 9.94 16.27
N SER A 349 14.59 9.08 15.37
CA SER A 349 14.65 9.43 13.93
C SER A 349 13.25 9.46 13.31
N PRO A 350 13.02 10.28 12.28
CA PRO A 350 11.70 10.38 11.64
C PRO A 350 11.15 9.04 11.13
N ASN A 351 12.01 8.14 10.67
CA ASN A 351 11.59 6.84 10.16
C ASN A 351 11.18 5.86 11.26
N LEU A 352 11.87 5.87 12.41
CA LEU A 352 11.65 4.93 13.50
C LEU A 352 10.79 5.45 14.66
N CYS A 353 10.51 6.77 14.70
CA CYS A 353 9.67 7.36 15.76
C CYS A 353 8.20 6.94 15.62
N ASP A 354 7.44 7.20 16.70
CA ASP A 354 5.99 7.01 16.74
C ASP A 354 5.28 7.74 15.61
N LYS A 355 4.34 7.07 14.98
CA LYS A 355 3.51 7.59 13.88
C LYS A 355 2.09 7.99 14.32
N SER A 356 1.81 8.02 15.64
CA SER A 356 0.46 8.33 16.14
C SER A 356 -0.03 9.71 15.73
N TRP A 357 0.88 10.68 15.51
CA TRP A 357 0.51 11.99 14.94
C TRP A 357 -0.23 11.86 13.60
N ILE A 358 0.11 10.85 12.79
CA ILE A 358 -0.56 10.50 11.54
C ILE A 358 -1.77 9.63 11.83
N THR A 359 -1.58 8.49 12.47
CA THR A 359 -2.57 7.41 12.57
C THR A 359 -3.74 7.72 13.50
N ASP A 360 -3.59 8.66 14.44
CA ASP A 360 -4.68 9.10 15.31
C ASP A 360 -5.68 10.04 14.60
N GLN A 361 -5.37 10.50 13.39
CA GLN A 361 -6.30 11.22 12.51
C GLN A 361 -7.21 10.27 11.72
N TYR A 362 -6.96 8.97 11.78
CA TYR A 362 -7.69 7.94 11.04
C TYR A 362 -8.62 7.16 11.97
N ASP A 363 -9.81 6.85 11.48
CA ASP A 363 -10.77 5.96 12.14
C ASP A 363 -10.31 4.50 11.96
N ARG A 364 -9.49 4.00 12.88
CA ARG A 364 -8.91 2.64 12.80
C ARG A 364 -9.90 1.51 13.13
N TYR A 365 -10.97 1.82 13.87
CA TYR A 365 -11.89 0.82 14.44
C TYR A 365 -13.36 1.09 14.11
N VAL A 366 -13.66 1.96 13.19
CA VAL A 366 -15.00 2.53 12.92
C VAL A 366 -16.09 1.47 12.68
N ARG A 367 -15.77 0.35 12.05
CA ARG A 367 -16.74 -0.73 11.77
C ARG A 367 -16.81 -1.81 12.85
N GLY A 368 -15.92 -1.79 13.82
CA GLY A 368 -15.81 -2.81 14.86
C GLY A 368 -15.29 -4.16 14.40
N ASN A 369 -14.76 -4.26 13.18
CA ASN A 369 -14.20 -5.48 12.59
C ASN A 369 -12.66 -5.49 12.50
N THR A 370 -11.99 -4.41 12.86
CA THR A 370 -10.53 -4.33 12.93
C THR A 370 -10.01 -5.15 14.10
N VAL A 371 -9.09 -6.05 13.82
CA VAL A 371 -8.48 -6.98 14.78
C VAL A 371 -7.06 -6.58 15.12
N LEU A 372 -6.27 -6.20 14.12
CA LEU A 372 -4.94 -5.59 14.25
C LEU A 372 -4.88 -4.33 13.39
N SER A 373 -4.20 -3.32 13.88
CA SER A 373 -3.87 -2.08 13.16
C SER A 373 -2.55 -1.54 13.71
N GLN A 374 -1.98 -0.53 13.07
CA GLN A 374 -0.76 0.10 13.59
C GLN A 374 -0.82 0.37 15.10
N PRO A 375 0.26 0.08 15.85
CA PRO A 375 1.62 -0.22 15.39
C PRO A 375 1.92 -1.72 15.17
N ALA A 376 0.95 -2.58 14.92
CA ALA A 376 1.21 -3.97 14.57
C ALA A 376 1.84 -4.09 13.16
N ASP A 377 2.58 -5.18 12.91
CA ASP A 377 3.30 -5.42 11.66
C ASP A 377 2.37 -5.49 10.44
N SER A 378 1.12 -5.90 10.64
CA SER A 378 0.09 -5.93 9.60
C SER A 378 -1.27 -5.46 10.13
N GLY A 379 -2.09 -4.92 9.24
CA GLY A 379 -3.50 -4.67 9.51
C GLY A 379 -4.31 -5.95 9.32
N MET A 380 -5.27 -6.22 10.22
CA MET A 380 -6.15 -7.39 10.13
C MET A 380 -7.59 -7.03 10.39
N ILE A 381 -8.49 -7.51 9.54
CA ILE A 381 -9.93 -7.34 9.67
C ILE A 381 -10.65 -8.70 9.68
N ARG A 382 -11.71 -8.79 10.48
CA ARG A 382 -12.67 -9.89 10.41
C ARG A 382 -13.66 -9.63 9.30
N ILE A 383 -13.83 -10.58 8.39
CA ILE A 383 -14.72 -10.48 7.24
C ILE A 383 -16.04 -11.23 7.43
N ASP A 384 -16.07 -12.21 8.33
CA ASP A 384 -17.28 -12.96 8.66
C ASP A 384 -17.41 -13.12 10.19
N GLU A 385 -18.59 -12.78 10.72
CA GLU A 385 -18.83 -12.78 12.18
C GLU A 385 -19.14 -14.16 12.73
N ASP A 386 -19.73 -15.04 11.93
CA ASP A 386 -20.13 -16.38 12.38
C ASP A 386 -18.94 -17.33 12.48
N THR A 387 -18.01 -17.23 11.54
CA THR A 387 -16.84 -18.11 11.44
C THR A 387 -15.56 -17.47 11.97
N ASN A 388 -15.53 -16.15 12.20
CA ASN A 388 -14.35 -15.35 12.49
C ASN A 388 -13.28 -15.37 11.37
N LEU A 389 -13.64 -15.70 10.15
CA LEU A 389 -12.73 -15.60 9.01
C LEU A 389 -12.21 -14.17 8.89
N GLY A 390 -10.92 -14.02 8.67
CA GLY A 390 -10.30 -12.71 8.51
C GLY A 390 -9.23 -12.68 7.43
N VAL A 391 -8.84 -11.46 7.09
CA VAL A 391 -7.71 -11.18 6.20
C VAL A 391 -6.75 -10.20 6.85
N SER A 392 -5.49 -10.36 6.53
CA SER A 392 -4.39 -9.51 6.98
C SER A 392 -3.69 -8.90 5.77
N VAL A 393 -3.26 -7.65 5.89
CA VAL A 393 -2.54 -6.94 4.82
C VAL A 393 -1.38 -6.17 5.42
N SER A 394 -0.23 -6.19 4.75
CA SER A 394 0.92 -5.31 5.00
C SER A 394 1.33 -4.61 3.71
N THR A 395 1.99 -3.46 3.83
CA THR A 395 2.63 -2.73 2.72
C THR A 395 4.04 -2.36 3.13
N ASP A 396 5.03 -2.71 2.31
CA ASP A 396 6.43 -2.51 2.66
C ASP A 396 7.28 -2.09 1.46
N CYS A 397 8.28 -1.25 1.69
CA CYS A 397 9.36 -0.95 0.76
C CYS A 397 10.47 -0.13 1.43
N ASN A 398 11.70 -0.61 1.40
CA ASN A 398 12.87 0.19 1.72
C ASN A 398 13.55 0.70 0.43
N GLY A 399 13.36 2.00 0.11
CA GLY A 399 13.88 2.63 -1.10
C GLY A 399 15.41 2.66 -1.14
N ARG A 400 16.10 2.71 0.01
CA ARG A 400 17.57 2.64 0.09
C ARG A 400 18.07 1.29 -0.40
N TYR A 401 17.45 0.19 0.01
CA TYR A 401 17.78 -1.14 -0.48
C TYR A 401 17.57 -1.27 -1.98
N ALA A 402 16.46 -0.74 -2.49
CA ALA A 402 16.17 -0.73 -3.92
C ALA A 402 17.15 0.15 -4.72
N LYS A 403 17.72 1.20 -4.11
CA LYS A 403 18.79 2.01 -4.73
C LYS A 403 20.12 1.25 -4.78
N LEU A 404 20.46 0.52 -3.72
CA LEU A 404 21.69 -0.29 -3.66
C LEU A 404 21.64 -1.45 -4.65
N ASP A 405 20.50 -2.13 -4.77
CA ASP A 405 20.26 -3.19 -5.75
C ASP A 405 18.75 -3.30 -6.02
N PRO A 406 18.25 -2.83 -7.16
CA PRO A 406 16.82 -2.80 -7.42
C PRO A 406 16.18 -4.20 -7.55
N TYR A 407 16.92 -5.20 -7.98
CA TYR A 407 16.46 -6.59 -8.01
C TYR A 407 16.28 -7.14 -6.58
N ALA A 408 17.31 -7.02 -5.75
CA ALA A 408 17.27 -7.49 -4.38
C ALA A 408 16.32 -6.65 -3.52
N GLY A 409 16.30 -5.31 -3.69
CA GLY A 409 15.42 -4.41 -2.94
C GLY A 409 13.94 -4.68 -3.17
N ALA A 410 13.54 -5.02 -4.40
CA ALA A 410 12.18 -5.41 -4.70
C ALA A 410 11.81 -6.77 -4.08
N GLN A 411 12.73 -7.72 -4.06
CA GLN A 411 12.55 -9.00 -3.35
C GLN A 411 12.43 -8.80 -1.85
N LEU A 412 13.22 -7.89 -1.27
CA LEU A 412 13.19 -7.55 0.16
C LEU A 412 11.86 -6.92 0.55
N ALA A 413 11.33 -6.00 -0.25
CA ALA A 413 10.01 -5.40 -0.02
C ALA A 413 8.89 -6.47 0.03
N LEU A 414 8.91 -7.41 -0.92
CA LEU A 414 7.96 -8.53 -0.91
C LEU A 414 8.15 -9.45 0.31
N ALA A 415 9.40 -9.79 0.64
CA ALA A 415 9.72 -10.69 1.76
C ALA A 415 9.31 -10.08 3.11
N GLU A 416 9.49 -8.78 3.29
CA GLU A 416 9.08 -8.06 4.51
C GLU A 416 7.56 -8.05 4.64
N SER A 417 6.83 -7.64 3.61
CA SER A 417 5.37 -7.65 3.61
C SER A 417 4.80 -9.06 3.81
N TYR A 418 5.42 -10.07 3.21
CA TYR A 418 5.07 -11.48 3.39
C TYR A 418 5.28 -11.94 4.85
N ARG A 419 6.40 -11.58 5.47
CA ARG A 419 6.72 -11.87 6.87
C ARG A 419 5.79 -11.14 7.83
N ASN A 420 5.49 -9.85 7.59
CA ASN A 420 4.58 -9.04 8.40
C ASN A 420 3.15 -9.61 8.46
N VAL A 421 2.67 -10.15 7.35
CA VAL A 421 1.40 -10.87 7.33
C VAL A 421 1.48 -12.15 8.16
N ALA A 422 2.59 -12.88 8.08
CA ALA A 422 2.79 -14.14 8.80
C ALA A 422 2.96 -13.93 10.31
N THR A 423 3.56 -12.84 10.79
CA THR A 423 3.69 -12.52 12.22
C THR A 423 2.32 -12.38 12.89
N GLY A 424 1.32 -11.82 12.19
CA GLY A 424 -0.06 -11.75 12.66
C GLY A 424 -0.79 -13.10 12.75
N GLY A 425 -0.19 -14.18 12.26
CA GLY A 425 -0.76 -15.53 12.22
C GLY A 425 -1.54 -15.85 10.95
N ALA A 426 -1.57 -14.95 9.97
CA ALA A 426 -2.22 -15.18 8.68
C ALA A 426 -1.27 -15.91 7.70
N THR A 427 -1.84 -16.63 6.74
CA THR A 427 -1.09 -17.25 5.65
C THR A 427 -1.06 -16.28 4.46
N PRO A 428 0.13 -15.80 4.02
CA PRO A 428 0.25 -14.95 2.84
C PRO A 428 -0.29 -15.63 1.58
N LEU A 429 -1.03 -14.89 0.75
CA LEU A 429 -1.84 -15.49 -0.32
C LEU A 429 -1.68 -14.78 -1.68
N ALA A 430 -1.57 -13.46 -1.70
CA ALA A 430 -1.54 -12.69 -2.94
C ALA A 430 -0.80 -11.36 -2.77
N VAL A 431 -0.41 -10.76 -3.88
CA VAL A 431 0.39 -9.54 -3.98
C VAL A 431 -0.34 -8.50 -4.83
N SER A 432 -0.28 -7.24 -4.40
CA SER A 432 -0.49 -6.06 -5.23
C SER A 432 0.75 -5.16 -5.12
N ASP A 433 1.13 -4.45 -6.17
CA ASP A 433 2.30 -3.58 -6.14
C ASP A 433 2.00 -2.16 -6.62
N CYS A 434 2.78 -1.19 -6.16
CA CYS A 434 2.80 0.16 -6.67
C CYS A 434 4.25 0.58 -6.94
N LEU A 435 4.62 0.57 -8.21
CA LEU A 435 6.00 0.74 -8.65
C LEU A 435 6.28 2.22 -8.93
N ASN A 436 6.90 2.91 -7.97
CA ASN A 436 7.21 4.34 -8.08
C ASN A 436 8.67 4.54 -8.49
N PHE A 437 8.88 5.15 -9.66
CA PHE A 437 10.22 5.40 -10.22
C PHE A 437 10.30 6.79 -10.85
N GLY A 438 11.52 7.28 -11.10
CA GLY A 438 11.80 8.53 -11.77
C GLY A 438 11.38 8.55 -13.25
N SER A 439 12.00 9.40 -14.05
CA SER A 439 11.68 9.52 -15.48
C SER A 439 12.05 8.26 -16.27
N PRO A 440 11.11 7.70 -17.07
CA PRO A 440 11.38 6.55 -17.91
C PRO A 440 12.24 6.91 -19.15
N GLU A 441 12.58 8.17 -19.31
CA GLU A 441 13.49 8.66 -20.37
C GLU A 441 14.96 8.50 -19.96
N ASP A 442 15.24 8.33 -18.67
CA ASP A 442 16.57 7.98 -18.15
C ASP A 442 16.78 6.45 -18.24
N PRO A 443 17.76 5.98 -19.04
CA PRO A 443 18.07 4.55 -19.14
C PRO A 443 18.46 3.90 -17.81
N SER A 444 19.00 4.66 -16.85
CA SER A 444 19.36 4.16 -15.51
C SER A 444 18.13 3.88 -14.68
N VAL A 445 17.12 4.77 -14.73
CA VAL A 445 15.83 4.59 -14.06
C VAL A 445 15.08 3.39 -14.66
N MET A 446 15.06 3.28 -15.99
CA MET A 446 14.43 2.14 -16.65
C MET A 446 15.15 0.82 -16.35
N TRP A 447 16.47 0.83 -16.14
CA TRP A 447 17.18 -0.34 -15.65
C TRP A 447 16.74 -0.72 -14.23
N GLN A 448 16.64 0.25 -13.32
CA GLN A 448 16.16 0.01 -11.96
C GLN A 448 14.75 -0.58 -11.97
N PHE A 449 13.85 -0.03 -12.78
CA PHE A 449 12.49 -0.53 -12.96
C PHE A 449 12.46 -1.98 -13.49
N ALA A 450 13.23 -2.28 -14.54
CA ALA A 450 13.30 -3.62 -15.12
C ALA A 450 13.84 -4.66 -14.12
N GLU A 451 14.89 -4.31 -13.35
CA GLU A 451 15.44 -5.17 -12.32
C GLU A 451 14.48 -5.40 -11.16
N ALA A 452 13.76 -4.35 -10.72
CA ALA A 452 12.73 -4.47 -9.69
C ALA A 452 11.59 -5.41 -10.12
N CYS A 453 11.07 -5.25 -11.35
CA CYS A 453 10.06 -6.16 -11.90
C CYS A 453 10.56 -7.61 -11.97
N ARG A 454 11.84 -7.81 -12.36
CA ARG A 454 12.46 -9.15 -12.39
C ARG A 454 12.56 -9.73 -10.98
N GLY A 455 12.99 -8.91 -10.00
CA GLY A 455 13.06 -9.30 -8.59
C GLY A 455 11.73 -9.74 -8.03
N LEU A 456 10.68 -8.94 -8.22
CA LEU A 456 9.31 -9.28 -7.80
C LEU A 456 8.81 -10.56 -8.44
N LYS A 457 8.97 -10.70 -9.77
CA LYS A 457 8.59 -11.92 -10.48
C LYS A 457 9.22 -13.17 -9.88
N ASP A 458 10.55 -13.16 -9.68
CA ASP A 458 11.27 -14.31 -9.20
C ASP A 458 10.89 -14.64 -7.75
N ALA A 459 10.70 -13.62 -6.89
CA ALA A 459 10.25 -13.80 -5.52
C ALA A 459 8.81 -14.30 -5.42
N CYS A 460 7.88 -13.77 -6.22
CA CYS A 460 6.49 -14.25 -6.26
C CYS A 460 6.41 -15.72 -6.68
N LEU A 461 7.22 -16.14 -7.66
CA LEU A 461 7.28 -17.53 -8.11
C LEU A 461 7.81 -18.46 -7.02
N GLU A 462 8.86 -18.04 -6.28
CA GLU A 462 9.45 -18.84 -5.22
C GLU A 462 8.54 -18.93 -3.99
N LEU A 463 7.95 -17.80 -3.56
CA LEU A 463 7.02 -17.76 -2.42
C LEU A 463 5.65 -18.37 -2.74
N GLY A 464 5.30 -18.47 -4.02
CA GLY A 464 4.02 -19.04 -4.47
C GLY A 464 2.83 -18.07 -4.31
N VAL A 465 3.08 -16.77 -4.31
CA VAL A 465 2.07 -15.72 -4.18
C VAL A 465 1.90 -14.98 -5.51
N PRO A 466 0.72 -15.03 -6.16
CA PRO A 466 0.51 -14.33 -7.43
C PRO A 466 0.34 -12.82 -7.23
N VAL A 467 0.84 -12.03 -8.19
CA VAL A 467 0.44 -10.64 -8.35
C VAL A 467 -0.98 -10.61 -8.94
N THR A 468 -1.91 -9.95 -8.25
CA THR A 468 -3.32 -9.86 -8.66
C THR A 468 -3.63 -8.56 -9.40
N GLY A 469 -2.82 -7.54 -9.19
CA GLY A 469 -2.95 -6.21 -9.79
C GLY A 469 -1.92 -5.28 -9.22
N GLY A 470 -1.91 -4.05 -9.69
CA GLY A 470 -0.98 -3.03 -9.23
C GLY A 470 -1.02 -1.77 -10.08
N ASN A 471 -0.06 -0.89 -9.84
CA ASN A 471 0.08 0.39 -10.50
C ASN A 471 1.55 0.69 -10.80
N VAL A 472 1.81 1.39 -11.87
CA VAL A 472 3.14 1.94 -12.20
C VAL A 472 3.06 3.45 -12.22
N SER A 473 3.89 4.11 -11.40
CA SER A 473 4.04 5.55 -11.33
C SER A 473 5.45 5.95 -11.77
N LEU A 474 5.53 6.69 -12.84
CA LEU A 474 6.79 7.18 -13.42
C LEU A 474 6.87 8.70 -13.32
N TYR A 475 7.99 9.27 -13.74
CA TYR A 475 8.27 10.72 -13.65
C TYR A 475 8.30 11.28 -12.21
N ASN A 476 8.50 10.41 -11.20
CA ASN A 476 8.64 10.87 -9.83
C ASN A 476 10.04 11.45 -9.61
N GLN A 477 10.18 12.73 -9.88
CA GLN A 477 11.43 13.47 -9.69
C GLN A 477 11.19 14.98 -9.58
N THR A 478 12.11 15.68 -8.93
CA THR A 478 12.13 17.14 -8.82
C THR A 478 13.38 17.68 -9.51
N GLY A 479 13.21 18.40 -10.62
CA GLY A 479 14.32 18.79 -11.47
C GLY A 479 15.09 17.56 -11.99
N GLU A 480 16.37 17.46 -11.70
CA GLU A 480 17.23 16.33 -12.08
C GLU A 480 17.29 15.21 -11.00
N THR A 481 16.68 15.42 -9.85
CA THR A 481 16.72 14.46 -8.73
C THR A 481 15.53 13.50 -8.80
N ALA A 482 15.78 12.27 -9.22
CA ALA A 482 14.80 11.19 -9.14
C ALA A 482 14.65 10.70 -7.68
N ILE A 483 13.44 10.27 -7.33
CA ILE A 483 13.21 9.58 -6.06
C ILE A 483 14.08 8.32 -5.95
N LEU A 484 14.25 7.79 -4.73
CA LEU A 484 14.71 6.42 -4.59
C LEU A 484 13.77 5.48 -5.36
N PRO A 485 14.29 4.41 -6.00
CA PRO A 485 13.42 3.37 -6.55
C PRO A 485 12.53 2.83 -5.43
N THR A 486 11.21 2.96 -5.59
CA THR A 486 10.27 2.66 -4.51
C THR A 486 9.19 1.68 -5.01
N PRO A 487 9.54 0.39 -5.18
CA PRO A 487 8.57 -0.66 -5.50
C PRO A 487 7.80 -1.05 -4.23
N VAL A 488 6.73 -0.31 -3.91
CA VAL A 488 5.86 -0.65 -2.78
C VAL A 488 5.13 -1.95 -3.07
N VAL A 489 5.20 -2.89 -2.15
CA VAL A 489 4.56 -4.20 -2.25
C VAL A 489 3.53 -4.35 -1.14
N ALA A 490 2.32 -4.76 -1.51
CA ALA A 490 1.28 -5.15 -0.58
C ALA A 490 1.08 -6.67 -0.62
N VAL A 491 1.11 -7.33 0.53
CA VAL A 491 0.77 -8.75 0.64
C VAL A 491 -0.53 -8.91 1.42
N LEU A 492 -1.47 -9.65 0.85
CA LEU A 492 -2.69 -10.07 1.52
C LEU A 492 -2.56 -11.53 1.96
N GLY A 493 -2.97 -11.81 3.19
CA GLY A 493 -3.06 -13.15 3.73
C GLY A 493 -4.43 -13.45 4.35
N VAL A 494 -4.68 -14.72 4.61
CA VAL A 494 -5.92 -15.21 5.21
C VAL A 494 -5.66 -15.85 6.56
N ILE A 495 -6.56 -15.62 7.50
CA ILE A 495 -6.61 -16.28 8.81
C ILE A 495 -7.99 -16.90 8.99
N GLU A 496 -8.04 -18.21 9.29
CA GLU A 496 -9.30 -18.95 9.43
C GLU A 496 -10.14 -18.48 10.63
N ASP A 497 -9.47 -18.00 11.69
CA ASP A 497 -10.10 -17.51 12.92
C ASP A 497 -9.27 -16.37 13.52
N VAL A 498 -9.75 -15.14 13.40
CA VAL A 498 -9.07 -13.95 13.92
C VAL A 498 -8.89 -13.94 15.44
N THR A 499 -9.62 -14.76 16.18
CA THR A 499 -9.43 -14.87 17.63
C THR A 499 -8.08 -15.51 17.99
N ARG A 500 -7.44 -16.17 17.02
CA ARG A 500 -6.13 -16.81 17.14
C ARG A 500 -4.97 -15.95 16.64
N ARG A 501 -5.24 -14.67 16.28
CA ARG A 501 -4.17 -13.77 15.84
C ARG A 501 -3.03 -13.66 16.85
N THR A 502 -1.86 -13.36 16.36
CA THR A 502 -0.66 -13.08 17.18
C THR A 502 -0.38 -11.57 17.15
N PRO A 503 -0.38 -10.87 18.30
CA PRO A 503 -0.01 -9.44 18.36
C PRO A 503 1.50 -9.26 18.23
N SER A 504 1.97 -8.09 17.78
CA SER A 504 3.40 -7.75 17.74
C SER A 504 3.96 -7.33 19.10
N SER A 505 3.13 -6.76 19.97
CA SER A 505 3.55 -6.31 21.32
C SER A 505 3.43 -7.40 22.38
N TRP A 506 4.28 -7.33 23.39
CA TRP A 506 4.23 -8.25 24.53
C TRP A 506 2.95 -8.10 25.35
N SER A 507 2.39 -9.22 25.77
CA SER A 507 1.11 -9.25 26.48
C SER A 507 1.25 -9.54 27.99
N ALA A 508 2.34 -10.16 28.41
CA ALA A 508 2.53 -10.60 29.80
C ALA A 508 4.01 -10.53 30.23
N ALA A 509 4.22 -10.37 31.54
CA ALA A 509 5.52 -10.50 32.15
C ALA A 509 5.83 -11.98 32.45
N GLY A 510 7.11 -12.35 32.41
CA GLY A 510 7.59 -13.70 32.71
C GLY A 510 7.59 -14.65 31.52
N GLU A 511 7.32 -14.17 30.32
CA GLU A 511 7.44 -14.97 29.10
C GLU A 511 8.87 -14.98 28.57
N THR A 512 9.28 -16.07 27.95
CA THR A 512 10.60 -16.17 27.31
C THR A 512 10.61 -15.42 25.99
N VAL A 513 11.59 -14.56 25.82
CA VAL A 513 11.87 -13.85 24.57
C VAL A 513 12.78 -14.71 23.70
N VAL A 514 12.37 -15.01 22.48
CA VAL A 514 13.12 -15.84 21.53
C VAL A 514 13.27 -15.08 20.22
N LEU A 515 14.48 -15.03 19.69
CA LEU A 515 14.77 -14.57 18.33
C LEU A 515 14.74 -15.77 17.39
N LEU A 516 13.89 -15.72 16.39
CA LEU A 516 13.87 -16.66 15.27
C LEU A 516 14.63 -16.06 14.10
N GLY A 517 15.44 -16.85 13.40
CA GLY A 517 16.30 -16.40 12.30
C GLY A 517 17.74 -16.11 12.75
N GLU A 518 18.58 -15.71 11.80
CA GLU A 518 20.03 -15.52 11.99
C GLU A 518 20.41 -14.04 11.81
N THR A 519 21.24 -13.52 12.72
CA THR A 519 21.83 -12.19 12.60
C THR A 519 23.21 -12.30 11.94
N ARG A 520 23.38 -11.56 10.85
CA ARG A 520 24.64 -11.41 10.14
C ARG A 520 25.11 -9.97 10.22
N GLU A 521 26.36 -9.68 9.82
CA GLU A 521 26.86 -8.31 9.75
C GLU A 521 26.35 -7.65 8.45
N GLU A 522 25.18 -6.99 8.51
CA GLU A 522 24.49 -6.38 7.37
C GLU A 522 24.02 -4.99 7.77
N LEU A 523 24.82 -3.99 7.43
CA LEU A 523 24.68 -2.59 7.88
C LEU A 523 24.47 -1.61 6.73
N SER A 524 24.72 -2.04 5.49
CA SER A 524 24.62 -1.20 4.31
C SER A 524 23.18 -0.88 3.95
N GLY A 525 22.84 0.42 3.84
CA GLY A 525 21.48 0.91 3.63
C GLY A 525 20.62 0.92 4.90
N SER A 526 21.16 0.53 6.06
CA SER A 526 20.44 0.51 7.34
C SER A 526 20.11 1.91 7.86
N GLU A 527 19.13 1.98 8.77
CA GLU A 527 18.81 3.22 9.49
C GLU A 527 20.01 3.75 10.29
N TRP A 528 20.84 2.86 10.85
CA TRP A 528 22.07 3.29 11.50
C TRP A 528 23.01 4.02 10.54
N ALA A 529 23.30 3.45 9.37
CA ALA A 529 24.18 4.07 8.37
C ALA A 529 23.59 5.40 7.88
N HIS A 530 22.29 5.44 7.64
CA HIS A 530 21.58 6.64 7.19
C HIS A 530 21.53 7.72 8.26
N VAL A 531 21.02 7.44 9.46
CA VAL A 531 20.77 8.42 10.51
C VAL A 531 22.06 8.92 11.18
N VAL A 532 23.02 8.01 11.42
CA VAL A 532 24.25 8.36 12.13
C VAL A 532 25.30 8.95 11.21
N HIS A 533 25.38 8.49 9.96
CA HIS A 533 26.46 8.84 9.04
C HIS A 533 26.01 9.55 7.77
N GLY A 534 24.70 9.64 7.47
CA GLY A 534 24.19 10.14 6.18
C GLY A 534 24.72 9.28 5.00
N HIS A 535 24.95 8.00 5.24
CA HIS A 535 25.60 7.12 4.29
C HIS A 535 24.60 6.25 3.54
N LEU A 536 24.78 6.17 2.23
CA LEU A 536 24.06 5.25 1.36
C LEU A 536 25.07 4.61 0.41
N GLY A 537 25.40 3.36 0.66
CA GLY A 537 26.37 2.56 -0.13
C GLY A 537 26.41 1.12 0.34
N GLY A 538 27.11 0.27 -0.39
CA GLY A 538 27.20 -1.16 -0.13
C GLY A 538 26.11 -1.96 -0.82
N ARG A 539 25.76 -3.10 -0.25
CA ARG A 539 24.72 -4.00 -0.75
C ARG A 539 23.61 -4.15 0.28
N PRO A 540 22.34 -4.28 -0.14
CA PRO A 540 21.26 -4.55 0.79
C PRO A 540 21.47 -5.90 1.49
N PRO A 541 20.75 -6.18 2.59
CA PRO A 541 20.82 -7.45 3.29
C PRO A 541 20.58 -8.64 2.36
N ALA A 542 21.28 -9.75 2.62
CA ALA A 542 21.11 -10.97 1.85
C ALA A 542 19.77 -11.64 2.18
N LEU A 543 19.01 -11.98 1.17
CA LEU A 543 17.69 -12.59 1.28
C LEU A 543 17.74 -14.09 0.96
N SER A 544 17.05 -14.89 1.77
CA SER A 544 16.71 -16.28 1.48
C SER A 544 15.20 -16.42 1.40
N LEU A 545 14.65 -16.47 0.20
CA LEU A 545 13.22 -16.70 -0.01
C LEU A 545 12.73 -18.04 0.54
N GLU A 546 13.56 -19.08 0.46
CA GLU A 546 13.29 -20.37 1.12
C GLU A 546 13.23 -20.21 2.64
N GLY A 547 14.14 -19.41 3.22
CA GLY A 547 14.13 -19.08 4.66
C GLY A 547 12.89 -18.31 5.08
N GLU A 548 12.45 -17.31 4.32
CA GLU A 548 11.20 -16.56 4.58
C GLU A 548 9.98 -17.49 4.54
N LYS A 549 9.91 -18.39 3.57
CA LYS A 549 8.84 -19.37 3.45
C LYS A 549 8.82 -20.36 4.64
N ALA A 550 10.00 -20.82 5.06
CA ALA A 550 10.14 -21.69 6.22
C ALA A 550 9.73 -20.98 7.53
N LEU A 551 10.13 -19.71 7.68
CA LEU A 551 9.77 -18.88 8.82
C LEU A 551 8.25 -18.62 8.88
N ALA A 552 7.63 -18.28 7.76
CA ALA A 552 6.18 -18.09 7.70
C ALA A 552 5.41 -19.39 8.04
N ALA A 553 5.87 -20.54 7.54
CA ALA A 553 5.29 -21.84 7.87
C ALA A 553 5.43 -22.18 9.36
N LEU A 554 6.59 -21.86 9.95
CA LEU A 554 6.82 -21.97 11.39
C LEU A 554 5.85 -21.10 12.18
N LEU A 555 5.70 -19.82 11.83
CA LEU A 555 4.81 -18.87 12.52
C LEU A 555 3.35 -19.31 12.43
N HIS A 556 2.91 -19.78 11.26
CA HIS A 556 1.56 -20.33 11.10
C HIS A 556 1.31 -21.55 12.02
N GLU A 557 2.25 -22.49 12.11
CA GLU A 557 2.14 -23.67 12.97
C GLU A 557 2.25 -23.30 14.45
N ALA A 558 2.95 -22.19 14.78
CA ALA A 558 3.12 -21.69 16.14
C ALA A 558 1.93 -20.87 16.66
N VAL A 559 0.91 -20.61 15.86
CA VAL A 559 -0.28 -19.86 16.27
C VAL A 559 -0.94 -20.53 17.48
N GLY A 560 -1.09 -19.76 18.57
CA GLY A 560 -1.60 -20.25 19.87
C GLY A 560 -0.55 -20.93 20.74
N LEU A 561 0.68 -21.09 20.28
CA LEU A 561 1.85 -21.49 21.06
C LEU A 561 2.63 -20.27 21.55
N ILE A 562 2.85 -19.30 20.66
CA ILE A 562 3.50 -18.02 20.94
C ILE A 562 2.46 -16.98 21.37
N SER A 563 2.88 -16.03 22.22
CA SER A 563 2.03 -14.95 22.75
C SER A 563 2.15 -13.66 21.95
N SER A 564 3.30 -13.42 21.34
CA SER A 564 3.54 -12.31 20.42
C SER A 564 4.56 -12.68 19.35
N ALA A 565 4.52 -11.97 18.23
CA ALA A 565 5.51 -12.06 17.17
C ALA A 565 5.65 -10.68 16.52
N HIS A 566 6.90 -10.22 16.35
CA HIS A 566 7.24 -8.93 15.74
C HIS A 566 8.44 -9.13 14.82
N ASP A 567 8.37 -8.65 13.59
CA ASP A 567 9.46 -8.79 12.65
C ASP A 567 10.66 -7.91 13.05
N LEU A 568 11.84 -8.23 12.53
CA LEU A 568 13.01 -7.38 12.61
C LEU A 568 13.32 -6.83 11.23
N SER A 569 13.21 -5.52 11.08
CA SER A 569 13.49 -4.77 9.87
C SER A 569 14.34 -3.52 10.18
N ASP A 570 13.88 -2.34 9.81
CA ASP A 570 14.58 -1.07 10.03
C ASP A 570 14.92 -0.84 11.51
N GLY A 571 16.19 -0.50 11.80
CA GLY A 571 16.71 -0.32 13.15
C GLY A 571 17.10 -1.60 13.90
N GLY A 572 16.85 -2.78 13.32
CA GLY A 572 17.28 -4.08 13.82
C GLY A 572 16.67 -4.50 15.16
N LEU A 573 17.40 -5.34 15.92
CA LEU A 573 16.91 -5.90 17.19
C LEU A 573 16.63 -4.81 18.25
N ALA A 574 17.43 -3.74 18.27
CA ALA A 574 17.23 -2.66 19.24
C ALA A 574 15.85 -2.02 19.08
N GLN A 575 15.45 -1.71 17.86
CA GLN A 575 14.14 -1.14 17.55
C GLN A 575 13.01 -2.15 17.86
N ALA A 576 13.13 -3.39 17.41
CA ALA A 576 12.12 -4.43 17.63
C ALA A 576 11.84 -4.68 19.13
N LEU A 577 12.87 -4.70 19.98
CA LEU A 577 12.70 -4.81 21.44
C LEU A 577 11.91 -3.64 22.03
N ILE A 578 12.15 -2.43 21.53
CA ILE A 578 11.46 -1.22 21.97
C ILE A 578 9.99 -1.25 21.51
N GLU A 579 9.74 -1.49 20.25
CA GLU A 579 8.39 -1.52 19.67
C GLU A 579 7.52 -2.61 20.30
N ALA A 580 8.08 -3.77 20.58
CA ALA A 580 7.36 -4.83 21.28
C ALA A 580 7.03 -4.46 22.75
N SER A 581 7.86 -3.61 23.40
CA SER A 581 7.72 -3.23 24.81
C SER A 581 6.72 -2.10 25.04
N LEU A 582 6.74 -1.07 24.18
CA LEU A 582 6.09 0.21 24.46
C LEU A 582 4.55 0.16 24.53
N PRO A 583 3.82 -0.60 23.69
CA PRO A 583 2.36 -0.63 23.75
C PRO A 583 1.82 -1.15 25.09
N SER A 584 2.46 -2.16 25.67
CA SER A 584 2.08 -2.73 26.96
C SER A 584 2.82 -2.10 28.15
N MET A 585 3.83 -1.26 27.92
CA MET A 585 4.77 -0.76 28.92
C MET A 585 5.38 -1.91 29.77
N THR A 586 5.64 -3.05 29.13
CA THR A 586 6.28 -4.21 29.72
C THR A 586 7.69 -4.33 29.17
N GLY A 587 8.70 -4.21 30.02
CA GLY A 587 10.10 -4.32 29.64
C GLY A 587 10.56 -5.77 29.44
N ALA A 588 11.86 -5.95 29.30
CA ALA A 588 12.51 -7.25 29.26
C ALA A 588 13.96 -7.18 29.74
N SER A 589 14.47 -8.27 30.30
CA SER A 589 15.89 -8.44 30.51
C SER A 589 16.42 -9.47 29.51
N VAL A 590 17.27 -9.02 28.59
CA VAL A 590 17.75 -9.80 27.44
C VAL A 590 19.27 -9.84 27.37
N SER A 591 19.82 -10.98 26.94
CA SER A 591 21.22 -11.20 26.66
C SER A 591 21.44 -11.28 25.16
N LEU A 592 22.45 -10.61 24.63
CA LEU A 592 22.86 -10.69 23.23
C LEU A 592 23.74 -11.91 22.93
N ALA A 593 24.11 -12.68 23.96
CA ALA A 593 24.85 -13.93 23.80
C ALA A 593 24.02 -14.92 22.97
N GLY A 594 24.54 -15.34 21.82
CA GLY A 594 23.80 -16.21 20.90
C GLY A 594 23.10 -15.48 19.75
N VAL A 595 23.12 -14.13 19.75
CA VAL A 595 22.71 -13.31 18.59
C VAL A 595 23.89 -13.05 17.67
N HIS A 596 24.90 -12.36 18.18
CA HIS A 596 26.16 -12.09 17.52
C HIS A 596 27.26 -11.79 18.54
N GLU A 597 28.55 -12.05 18.19
CA GLU A 597 29.68 -11.79 19.09
C GLU A 597 29.95 -10.30 19.32
N ASP A 598 29.67 -9.45 18.30
CA ASP A 598 29.72 -8.00 18.39
C ASP A 598 28.35 -7.47 18.83
N PRO A 599 28.22 -6.83 20.01
CA PRO A 599 26.95 -6.26 20.46
C PRO A 599 26.36 -5.18 19.53
N PHE A 600 27.22 -4.45 18.83
CA PHE A 600 26.79 -3.47 17.84
C PHE A 600 26.06 -4.16 16.66
N VAL A 601 26.64 -5.22 16.10
CA VAL A 601 26.00 -6.00 15.04
C VAL A 601 24.71 -6.66 15.53
N ALA A 602 24.73 -7.22 16.76
CA ALA A 602 23.55 -7.82 17.36
C ALA A 602 22.36 -6.85 17.43
N LEU A 603 22.61 -5.58 17.75
CA LEU A 603 21.58 -4.56 17.95
C LEU A 603 21.10 -3.90 16.66
N PHE A 604 22.03 -3.57 15.75
CA PHE A 604 21.74 -2.65 14.63
C PHE A 604 21.80 -3.28 13.26
N SER A 605 22.20 -4.57 13.14
CA SER A 605 22.11 -5.25 11.86
C SER A 605 20.66 -5.40 11.43
N GLU A 606 20.38 -5.16 10.15
CA GLU A 606 19.07 -5.30 9.53
C GLU A 606 18.97 -6.57 8.67
N SER A 607 19.60 -7.67 9.12
CA SER A 607 19.46 -8.97 8.48
C SER A 607 17.99 -9.38 8.39
N THR A 608 17.58 -9.89 7.25
CA THR A 608 16.20 -10.30 6.96
C THR A 608 15.86 -11.68 7.53
N GLY A 609 14.61 -12.08 7.46
CA GLY A 609 14.16 -13.41 7.90
C GLY A 609 14.27 -13.62 9.40
N ARG A 610 14.05 -12.56 10.19
CA ARG A 610 14.10 -12.62 11.65
C ARG A 610 12.80 -12.14 12.27
N VAL A 611 12.37 -12.81 13.34
CA VAL A 611 11.18 -12.46 14.12
C VAL A 611 11.47 -12.61 15.60
N LEU A 612 11.08 -11.60 16.38
CA LEU A 612 11.12 -11.63 17.84
C LEU A 612 9.78 -12.18 18.36
N VAL A 613 9.81 -13.28 19.09
CA VAL A 613 8.60 -13.88 19.65
C VAL A 613 8.67 -13.98 21.15
N THR A 614 7.50 -13.96 21.81
CA THR A 614 7.38 -14.36 23.22
C THR A 614 6.59 -15.65 23.34
N VAL A 615 6.96 -16.46 24.33
CA VAL A 615 6.36 -17.74 24.56
C VAL A 615 6.36 -18.07 26.06
N PRO A 616 5.30 -18.69 26.62
CA PRO A 616 5.31 -19.20 27.99
C PRO A 616 6.50 -20.15 28.22
N GLU A 617 7.17 -20.04 29.36
CA GLU A 617 8.36 -20.85 29.68
C GLU A 617 8.12 -22.37 29.46
N SER A 618 6.92 -22.87 29.78
CA SER A 618 6.53 -24.26 29.56
C SER A 618 6.50 -24.70 28.09
N GLU A 619 6.39 -23.76 27.15
CA GLU A 619 6.22 -24.02 25.74
C GLU A 619 7.51 -23.80 24.94
N VAL A 620 8.58 -23.27 25.56
CA VAL A 620 9.87 -22.98 24.89
C VAL A 620 10.43 -24.22 24.17
N GLY A 621 10.36 -25.40 24.83
CA GLY A 621 10.83 -26.64 24.21
C GLY A 621 10.08 -26.98 22.92
N ARG A 622 8.75 -26.80 22.91
CA ARG A 622 7.92 -27.06 21.73
C ARG A 622 8.24 -26.08 20.59
N LEU A 623 8.43 -24.79 20.93
CA LEU A 623 8.83 -23.79 19.91
C LEU A 623 10.19 -24.11 19.32
N THR A 624 11.17 -24.49 20.15
CA THR A 624 12.53 -24.86 19.69
C THR A 624 12.50 -26.10 18.78
N ASP A 625 11.73 -27.12 19.15
CA ASP A 625 11.56 -28.32 18.33
C ASP A 625 10.85 -27.99 17.00
N LEU A 626 9.88 -27.10 17.03
CA LEU A 626 9.17 -26.61 15.86
C LEU A 626 10.11 -25.84 14.93
N ALA A 627 10.89 -24.89 15.46
CA ALA A 627 11.89 -24.14 14.71
C ALA A 627 12.93 -25.08 14.05
N ALA A 628 13.41 -26.07 14.77
CA ALA A 628 14.34 -27.06 14.24
C ALA A 628 13.74 -27.89 13.08
N ARG A 629 12.45 -28.24 13.15
CA ARG A 629 11.75 -28.95 12.05
C ARG A 629 11.66 -28.12 10.78
N HIS A 630 11.47 -26.81 10.92
CA HIS A 630 11.44 -25.88 9.79
C HIS A 630 12.83 -25.39 9.36
N GLY A 631 13.90 -25.80 10.06
CA GLY A 631 15.27 -25.35 9.78
C GLY A 631 15.52 -23.87 10.11
N VAL A 632 14.70 -23.29 10.99
CA VAL A 632 14.83 -21.89 11.43
C VAL A 632 15.67 -21.84 12.71
N PRO A 633 16.78 -21.08 12.74
CA PRO A 633 17.54 -20.84 13.97
C PRO A 633 16.65 -20.19 15.05
N ALA A 634 16.84 -20.56 16.30
CA ALA A 634 16.11 -20.00 17.44
C ALA A 634 17.07 -19.74 18.60
N ALA A 635 17.13 -18.51 19.08
CA ALA A 635 17.95 -18.09 20.20
C ALA A 635 17.08 -17.54 21.33
N GLN A 636 17.20 -18.14 22.53
CA GLN A 636 16.55 -17.58 23.73
C GLN A 636 17.36 -16.38 24.21
N LEU A 637 16.71 -15.22 24.27
CA LEU A 637 17.35 -13.95 24.64
C LEU A 637 17.18 -13.64 26.14
N GLY A 638 16.01 -13.95 26.72
CA GLY A 638 15.71 -13.56 28.08
C GLY A 638 14.24 -13.67 28.43
N THR A 639 13.75 -12.79 29.28
CA THR A 639 12.36 -12.80 29.78
C THR A 639 11.75 -11.41 29.79
N THR A 640 10.45 -11.33 29.48
CA THR A 640 9.66 -10.10 29.60
C THR A 640 9.39 -9.75 31.07
N GLY A 641 9.31 -8.47 31.36
CA GLY A 641 8.98 -7.93 32.69
C GLY A 641 9.76 -6.69 33.05
N GLY A 642 9.35 -6.02 34.12
CA GLY A 642 9.94 -4.76 34.55
C GLY A 642 9.45 -3.57 33.73
N ASP A 643 10.08 -2.42 33.96
CA ASP A 643 9.76 -1.12 33.37
C ASP A 643 10.91 -0.57 32.51
N SER A 644 11.80 -1.46 32.08
CA SER A 644 12.93 -1.14 31.20
C SER A 644 13.25 -2.29 30.24
N VAL A 645 13.94 -1.98 29.15
CA VAL A 645 14.68 -2.95 28.34
C VAL A 645 16.09 -2.99 28.86
N ASP A 646 16.41 -4.03 29.65
CA ASP A 646 17.73 -4.28 30.21
C ASP A 646 18.54 -5.17 29.26
N LEU A 647 19.55 -4.59 28.62
CA LEU A 647 20.54 -5.30 27.79
C LEU A 647 21.67 -5.75 28.73
N GLN A 648 21.58 -7.00 29.19
CA GLN A 648 22.44 -7.57 30.25
C GLN A 648 23.92 -7.34 29.99
N GLY A 649 24.57 -6.66 30.94
CA GLY A 649 25.99 -6.37 30.87
C GLY A 649 26.38 -5.19 29.97
N LEU A 650 25.41 -4.51 29.38
CA LEU A 650 25.62 -3.34 28.53
C LEU A 650 24.99 -2.08 29.12
N PHE A 651 23.67 -1.94 29.02
CA PHE A 651 22.94 -0.75 29.48
C PHE A 651 21.45 -1.08 29.69
N ASP A 652 20.77 -0.16 30.34
CA ASP A 652 19.36 -0.19 30.62
C ASP A 652 18.63 0.96 29.90
N LEU A 653 17.43 0.70 29.39
CA LEU A 653 16.54 1.63 28.70
C LEU A 653 15.21 1.72 29.44
N PRO A 654 15.03 2.67 30.37
CA PRO A 654 13.74 2.89 31.03
C PRO A 654 12.64 3.20 30.02
N LEU A 655 11.52 2.46 30.05
CA LEU A 655 10.46 2.60 29.05
C LEU A 655 9.84 4.00 29.01
N LEU A 656 9.77 4.71 30.14
CA LEU A 656 9.27 6.08 30.17
C LEU A 656 10.19 7.05 29.39
N GLU A 657 11.51 6.88 29.50
CA GLU A 657 12.50 7.67 28.74
C GLU A 657 12.38 7.38 27.25
N VAL A 658 12.41 6.11 26.88
CA VAL A 658 12.32 5.66 25.49
C VAL A 658 11.01 6.11 24.85
N ARG A 659 9.89 5.92 25.55
CA ARG A 659 8.56 6.36 25.07
C ARG A 659 8.52 7.86 24.83
N SER A 660 9.05 8.65 25.78
CA SER A 660 9.10 10.10 25.62
C SER A 660 9.92 10.53 24.41
N THR A 661 11.06 9.87 24.18
CA THR A 661 11.93 10.09 23.02
C THR A 661 11.24 9.69 21.72
N TRP A 662 10.64 8.51 21.69
CA TRP A 662 9.96 7.93 20.53
C TRP A 662 8.76 8.77 20.07
N MET A 663 7.93 9.25 21.01
CA MET A 663 6.73 10.04 20.71
C MET A 663 6.98 11.51 20.41
N ALA A 664 8.18 12.03 20.66
CA ALA A 664 8.41 13.48 20.59
C ALA A 664 8.60 14.03 19.18
N THR A 665 9.09 13.22 18.24
CA THR A 665 9.66 13.71 16.98
C THR A 665 8.63 14.35 16.05
N LEU A 666 7.57 13.65 15.70
CA LEU A 666 6.54 14.21 14.80
C LEU A 666 5.79 15.38 15.45
N PRO A 667 5.31 15.31 16.71
CA PRO A 667 4.65 16.46 17.35
C PRO A 667 5.56 17.68 17.50
N ALA A 668 6.85 17.49 17.76
CA ALA A 668 7.78 18.62 17.87
C ALA A 668 8.03 19.33 16.54
N ALA A 669 7.97 18.62 15.43
CA ALA A 669 8.17 19.17 14.10
C ALA A 669 6.87 19.75 13.51
N LEU A 670 5.76 19.08 13.71
CA LEU A 670 4.49 19.40 13.00
C LEU A 670 3.48 20.17 13.88
N GLY A 671 3.64 20.18 15.20
CA GLY A 671 2.77 20.88 16.15
C GLY A 671 1.70 19.99 16.78
#